data_7e145d4ebeeed2d89becf52cdd0f7acd
#
_entry.id   7e145d4ebeeed2d89becf52cdd0f7acd
#
_cell.length_a   1.000
_cell.length_b   1.000
_cell.length_c   1.000
_cell.angle_alpha   90.00
_cell.angle_beta   90.00
_cell.angle_gamma   90.00
#
_symmetry.space_group_name_H-M   'P 1'
#
loop_
_entity.id
_entity.type
_entity.pdbx_description
1 polymer ?
#
loop_
_entity_poly.entity_id
_entity_poly.type
_entity_poly.pdbx_seq_one_letter_code
_entity_poly.pdbx_strand_id
1 'polypeptide(L)'
;MMFVRRLLARAVLCALCAFAPAAPASAQPVAAHQSKAANLLVLEVRLDQQLLSDGMTAFHYGGDVYLPLGDLARLLTIAITTQPVEGRASGFVLNEARTFSLNVPERQVALAGREEALDRSQFKLQQDDIYVASKLLARWLPVDLDVDMSSLTLNVHARELLPLQARQARGTRRQAGAVTDDPGYPRQATPYDLAGTPLIDQTVSLDLRSGHRPDPNYTAYLTGDLLGMQAALYANAGRPNAGQDVRLTLGRTDPDANLLGPLHARSALFGSVAVPGVSGVSFGSATGNGLAVGNRPLNAPSRFDRHTLQGDLPPGWDVELYFNNALVGFQTARPDGKYVFEDLPLVYGTNEFRLVFHGPLGQVRVERQSFLLEQSLVAPGTVYYNVARHTDEYGHLRSSAQFDLGLPGGLTASAGETRLSLAGADKRYTNAGLRQYLNSVIVGVDAVRAENGGTLAHAEFKTGFGGLSIGAGHSALARGFASEIFQPSSDPIRSRDEVRVDGLLPSSPGLVLPVSLAVQRDRLESDARNTQVDARVAAYRNGTAISNAVRWQSLGEYRHADGLLQMSRRVAGIGVTGQMQYAIRPVPGVTSLAFAIDKYLAEGYMLNLGVLRAFDLPHYDITANLNKSLGSFGLGLTARYSTQHEYGAGIQFFMALGREPRSGAWHTDAQPLAGNGAASIRVFVDKNLNGARDS
;
A
#
# COMPACT_ATOMS: atom_id res chain seq x y z
N MET A 1 43.63 9.97 -13.81
CA MET A 1 42.31 10.03 -14.44
C MET A 1 42.10 8.99 -15.56
N MET A 2 43.06 8.73 -16.40
CA MET A 2 42.94 7.74 -17.50
C MET A 2 42.93 6.28 -17.04
N PHE A 3 43.48 5.96 -15.87
CA PHE A 3 43.58 4.60 -15.31
C PHE A 3 42.24 4.10 -14.72
N VAL A 4 41.51 4.99 -14.05
CA VAL A 4 40.19 4.69 -13.47
C VAL A 4 39.13 4.49 -14.56
N ARG A 5 39.22 5.26 -15.67
CA ARG A 5 38.33 5.09 -16.85
C ARG A 5 38.48 3.71 -17.50
N ARG A 6 39.71 3.17 -17.54
CA ARG A 6 39.98 1.84 -18.11
C ARG A 6 39.58 0.69 -17.17
N LEU A 7 39.61 0.92 -15.85
CA LEU A 7 39.19 -0.09 -14.87
C LEU A 7 37.66 -0.21 -14.80
N LEU A 8 36.94 0.91 -14.79
CA LEU A 8 35.46 0.91 -14.79
C LEU A 8 34.87 0.39 -16.11
N ALA A 9 35.44 0.80 -17.25
CA ALA A 9 35.03 0.26 -18.54
C ALA A 9 35.32 -1.24 -18.67
N ARG A 10 36.39 -1.75 -18.05
CA ARG A 10 36.69 -3.19 -17.99
C ARG A 10 35.80 -3.94 -17.00
N ALA A 11 35.43 -3.34 -15.86
CA ALA A 11 34.52 -3.96 -14.91
C ALA A 11 33.09 -4.10 -15.48
N VAL A 12 32.60 -3.08 -16.20
CA VAL A 12 31.31 -3.13 -16.89
C VAL A 12 31.36 -4.10 -18.09
N LEU A 13 32.46 -4.14 -18.83
CA LEU A 13 32.63 -5.06 -19.94
C LEU A 13 32.83 -6.52 -19.43
N CYS A 14 33.53 -6.73 -18.32
CA CYS A 14 33.65 -8.06 -17.70
C CYS A 14 32.34 -8.58 -17.12
N ALA A 15 31.49 -7.70 -16.57
CA ALA A 15 30.14 -8.07 -16.13
C ALA A 15 29.21 -8.43 -17.30
N LEU A 16 29.40 -7.81 -18.47
CA LEU A 16 28.69 -8.14 -19.71
C LEU A 16 29.29 -9.35 -20.44
N CYS A 17 30.60 -9.57 -20.38
CA CYS A 17 31.28 -10.69 -21.06
C CYS A 17 31.23 -12.00 -20.26
N ALA A 18 30.86 -12.00 -18.97
CA ALA A 18 30.65 -13.23 -18.20
C ALA A 18 29.40 -14.02 -18.63
N PHE A 19 28.62 -13.51 -19.57
CA PHE A 19 27.46 -14.16 -20.16
C PHE A 19 27.62 -14.64 -21.61
N ALA A 20 28.85 -14.73 -22.12
CA ALA A 20 29.05 -15.44 -23.39
C ALA A 20 28.90 -16.94 -23.17
N PRO A 21 28.04 -17.65 -23.92
CA PRO A 21 27.90 -19.10 -23.78
C PRO A 21 29.22 -19.78 -24.18
N ALA A 22 29.91 -20.41 -23.24
CA ALA A 22 30.98 -21.33 -23.54
C ALA A 22 30.40 -22.53 -24.31
N ALA A 23 31.00 -22.84 -25.45
CA ALA A 23 30.63 -24.01 -26.24
C ALA A 23 30.73 -25.30 -25.41
N PRO A 24 29.82 -26.26 -25.50
CA PRO A 24 29.80 -27.42 -24.65
C PRO A 24 30.94 -28.38 -25.01
N ALA A 25 31.89 -28.58 -24.11
CA ALA A 25 32.72 -29.76 -24.10
C ALA A 25 31.84 -30.94 -23.73
N SER A 26 31.79 -31.93 -24.58
CA SER A 26 31.04 -33.18 -24.42
C SER A 26 31.52 -33.97 -23.22
N ALA A 27 30.82 -33.87 -22.09
CA ALA A 27 30.90 -34.78 -20.97
C ALA A 27 29.56 -35.49 -20.81
N GLN A 28 29.59 -36.80 -20.69
CA GLN A 28 28.45 -37.71 -20.57
C GLN A 28 27.56 -37.32 -19.38
N PRO A 29 26.23 -37.45 -19.48
CA PRO A 29 25.32 -37.01 -18.42
C PRO A 29 25.32 -38.02 -17.27
N VAL A 30 25.91 -37.67 -16.14
CA VAL A 30 25.47 -38.21 -14.86
C VAL A 30 24.16 -37.54 -14.53
N ALA A 31 23.09 -38.33 -14.47
CA ALA A 31 21.75 -37.86 -14.13
C ALA A 31 21.74 -37.30 -12.69
N ALA A 32 22.04 -36.04 -12.54
CA ALA A 32 21.74 -35.30 -11.31
C ALA A 32 20.24 -34.96 -11.33
N HIS A 33 19.48 -35.58 -10.46
CA HIS A 33 18.13 -35.16 -10.11
C HIS A 33 18.23 -33.77 -9.53
N GLN A 34 18.09 -32.73 -10.36
CA GLN A 34 17.82 -31.37 -9.87
C GLN A 34 16.40 -31.36 -9.30
N SER A 35 16.28 -31.47 -7.98
CA SER A 35 15.05 -31.10 -7.30
C SER A 35 14.88 -29.60 -7.49
N LYS A 36 13.98 -29.20 -8.39
CA LYS A 36 13.52 -27.81 -8.49
C LYS A 36 12.96 -27.43 -7.11
N ALA A 37 13.60 -26.53 -6.39
CA ALA A 37 13.12 -26.06 -5.11
C ALA A 37 11.75 -25.39 -5.30
N ALA A 38 10.75 -25.84 -4.54
CA ALA A 38 9.44 -25.21 -4.52
C ALA A 38 9.53 -23.95 -3.66
N ASN A 39 9.16 -22.81 -4.20
CA ASN A 39 9.09 -21.57 -3.42
C ASN A 39 7.76 -21.53 -2.66
N LEU A 40 7.83 -21.43 -1.34
CA LEU A 40 6.68 -21.22 -0.47
C LEU A 40 6.15 -19.80 -0.67
N LEU A 41 4.85 -19.67 -0.86
CA LEU A 41 4.12 -18.41 -0.97
C LEU A 41 3.08 -18.33 0.12
N VAL A 42 2.81 -17.14 0.59
CA VAL A 42 1.63 -16.82 1.40
C VAL A 42 0.79 -15.85 0.58
N LEU A 43 -0.38 -16.31 0.14
CA LEU A 43 -1.27 -15.55 -0.72
C LEU A 43 -2.44 -14.99 0.08
N GLU A 44 -2.77 -13.75 -0.15
CA GLU A 44 -4.07 -13.23 0.20
C GLU A 44 -5.13 -13.79 -0.77
N VAL A 45 -6.28 -14.17 -0.24
CA VAL A 45 -7.38 -14.72 -1.03
C VAL A 45 -8.54 -13.75 -1.06
N ARG A 46 -8.95 -13.36 -2.26
CA ARG A 46 -10.10 -12.49 -2.52
C ARG A 46 -11.11 -13.17 -3.41
N LEU A 47 -12.39 -13.07 -3.03
CA LEU A 47 -13.51 -13.46 -3.90
C LEU A 47 -14.13 -12.18 -4.49
N ASP A 48 -14.02 -12.03 -5.81
CA ASP A 48 -14.35 -10.82 -6.55
C ASP A 48 -13.57 -9.60 -6.00
N GLN A 49 -14.04 -8.91 -5.01
CA GLN A 49 -13.31 -7.81 -4.34
C GLN A 49 -13.28 -7.97 -2.82
N GLN A 50 -13.89 -9.04 -2.31
CA GLN A 50 -13.98 -9.29 -0.89
C GLN A 50 -12.79 -10.10 -0.40
N LEU A 51 -12.11 -9.63 0.64
CA LEU A 51 -11.08 -10.39 1.34
C LEU A 51 -11.70 -11.60 2.05
N LEU A 52 -11.22 -12.81 1.73
CA LEU A 52 -11.60 -14.05 2.40
C LEU A 52 -10.55 -14.53 3.40
N SER A 53 -9.27 -14.33 3.08
CA SER A 53 -8.14 -14.70 3.92
C SER A 53 -6.96 -13.78 3.63
N ASP A 54 -6.25 -13.36 4.65
CA ASP A 54 -5.02 -12.59 4.59
C ASP A 54 -3.76 -13.47 4.41
N GLY A 55 -3.91 -14.81 4.50
CA GLY A 55 -2.80 -15.73 4.33
C GLY A 55 -3.24 -17.15 3.99
N MET A 56 -3.07 -17.58 2.76
CA MET A 56 -3.18 -18.95 2.31
C MET A 56 -1.80 -19.45 1.87
N THR A 57 -1.36 -20.57 2.42
CA THR A 57 -0.10 -21.20 2.00
C THR A 57 -0.23 -21.75 0.58
N ALA A 58 0.71 -21.44 -0.30
CA ALA A 58 0.77 -21.94 -1.66
C ALA A 58 2.21 -22.27 -2.07
N PHE A 59 2.40 -23.00 -3.15
CA PHE A 59 3.72 -23.30 -3.68
C PHE A 59 3.85 -22.88 -5.14
N HIS A 60 4.92 -22.17 -5.47
CA HIS A 60 5.27 -21.87 -6.85
C HIS A 60 6.33 -22.86 -7.34
N TYR A 61 6.01 -23.61 -8.38
CA TYR A 61 6.90 -24.65 -8.94
C TYR A 61 6.70 -24.79 -10.44
N GLY A 62 7.78 -24.73 -11.21
CA GLY A 62 7.76 -24.97 -12.66
C GLY A 62 6.92 -23.97 -13.48
N GLY A 63 6.61 -22.80 -12.94
CA GLY A 63 5.76 -21.78 -13.59
C GLY A 63 4.27 -21.90 -13.25
N ASP A 64 3.87 -22.87 -12.44
CA ASP A 64 2.50 -23.01 -11.93
C ASP A 64 2.45 -22.78 -10.42
N VAL A 65 1.31 -22.27 -9.94
CA VAL A 65 1.03 -22.10 -8.51
C VAL A 65 0.14 -23.24 -8.04
N TYR A 66 0.53 -23.89 -6.96
CA TYR A 66 -0.20 -24.96 -6.31
C TYR A 66 -0.90 -24.43 -5.08
N LEU A 67 -2.21 -24.61 -5.04
CA LEU A 67 -3.08 -24.12 -3.98
C LEU A 67 -3.62 -25.28 -3.14
N PRO A 68 -3.83 -25.13 -1.84
CA PRO A 68 -4.38 -26.15 -0.96
C PRO A 68 -5.87 -26.32 -1.24
N LEU A 69 -6.26 -27.51 -1.67
CA LEU A 69 -7.64 -27.85 -2.06
C LEU A 69 -8.61 -27.73 -0.90
N GLY A 70 -8.24 -28.23 0.29
CA GLY A 70 -9.10 -28.21 1.46
C GLY A 70 -9.31 -26.81 2.00
N ASP A 71 -8.22 -26.00 2.11
CA ASP A 71 -8.31 -24.63 2.56
C ASP A 71 -9.14 -23.75 1.61
N LEU A 72 -8.92 -23.91 0.29
CA LEU A 72 -9.69 -23.18 -0.72
C LEU A 72 -11.17 -23.56 -0.68
N ALA A 73 -11.49 -24.86 -0.57
CA ALA A 73 -12.86 -25.34 -0.45
C ALA A 73 -13.53 -24.79 0.81
N ARG A 74 -12.83 -24.77 1.94
CA ARG A 74 -13.30 -24.21 3.21
C ARG A 74 -13.59 -22.73 3.10
N LEU A 75 -12.69 -21.94 2.54
CA LEU A 75 -12.87 -20.49 2.32
C LEU A 75 -14.08 -20.17 1.44
N LEU A 76 -14.27 -20.94 0.37
CA LEU A 76 -15.40 -20.78 -0.54
C LEU A 76 -16.70 -21.44 -0.05
N THR A 77 -16.66 -22.14 1.09
CA THR A 77 -17.77 -22.92 1.65
C THR A 77 -18.25 -24.01 0.69
N ILE A 78 -17.34 -24.65 -0.05
CA ILE A 78 -17.60 -25.79 -0.91
C ILE A 78 -17.46 -27.07 -0.07
N ALA A 79 -18.39 -28.00 -0.20
CA ALA A 79 -18.44 -29.21 0.63
C ALA A 79 -17.46 -30.31 0.12
N ILE A 80 -16.16 -29.99 0.13
CA ILE A 80 -15.06 -30.93 -0.18
C ILE A 80 -14.21 -31.07 1.07
N THR A 81 -13.98 -32.32 1.51
CA THR A 81 -13.11 -32.65 2.64
C THR A 81 -11.88 -33.36 2.12
N THR A 82 -10.70 -32.94 2.55
CA THR A 82 -9.41 -33.55 2.20
C THR A 82 -8.92 -34.48 3.29
N GLN A 83 -8.27 -35.56 2.90
CA GLN A 83 -7.52 -36.49 3.75
C GLN A 83 -6.07 -36.54 3.21
N PRO A 84 -5.23 -35.56 3.60
CA PRO A 84 -3.91 -35.38 2.97
C PRO A 84 -2.99 -36.58 3.13
N VAL A 85 -3.03 -37.23 4.30
CA VAL A 85 -2.20 -38.42 4.59
C VAL A 85 -2.53 -39.59 3.67
N GLU A 86 -3.80 -39.76 3.32
CA GLU A 86 -4.25 -40.80 2.41
C GLU A 86 -4.19 -40.36 0.92
N GLY A 87 -3.97 -39.08 0.69
CA GLY A 87 -3.99 -38.47 -0.66
C GLY A 87 -5.38 -38.53 -1.28
N ARG A 88 -6.44 -38.38 -0.47
CA ARG A 88 -7.84 -38.45 -0.91
C ARG A 88 -8.60 -37.20 -0.59
N ALA A 89 -9.56 -36.87 -1.45
CA ALA A 89 -10.55 -35.85 -1.14
C ALA A 89 -11.91 -36.28 -1.69
N SER A 90 -12.99 -35.95 -0.97
CA SER A 90 -14.34 -36.30 -1.38
C SER A 90 -15.36 -35.26 -0.95
N GLY A 91 -16.47 -35.21 -1.66
CA GLY A 91 -17.56 -34.29 -1.38
C GLY A 91 -18.40 -33.98 -2.61
N PHE A 92 -18.87 -32.74 -2.70
CA PHE A 92 -19.60 -32.26 -3.87
C PHE A 92 -19.34 -30.76 -4.10
N VAL A 93 -19.52 -30.34 -5.35
CA VAL A 93 -19.35 -28.95 -5.80
C VAL A 93 -20.73 -28.34 -5.98
N LEU A 94 -21.07 -27.31 -5.20
CA LEU A 94 -22.33 -26.57 -5.15
C LEU A 94 -23.57 -27.39 -4.69
N ASN A 95 -23.81 -28.57 -5.25
CA ASN A 95 -24.93 -29.44 -4.89
C ASN A 95 -24.54 -30.92 -4.95
N GLU A 96 -25.33 -31.78 -4.31
CA GLU A 96 -25.06 -33.23 -4.18
C GLU A 96 -25.03 -34.00 -5.50
N ALA A 97 -25.61 -33.44 -6.56
CA ALA A 97 -25.54 -34.08 -7.90
C ALA A 97 -24.17 -33.90 -8.58
N ARG A 98 -23.39 -32.90 -8.12
CA ARG A 98 -22.01 -32.68 -8.62
C ARG A 98 -21.00 -33.29 -7.64
N THR A 99 -21.01 -34.61 -7.54
CA THR A 99 -20.04 -35.34 -6.72
C THR A 99 -18.60 -35.05 -7.11
N PHE A 100 -17.72 -34.96 -6.13
CA PHE A 100 -16.28 -34.78 -6.29
C PHE A 100 -15.55 -35.91 -5.54
N SER A 101 -14.64 -36.57 -6.20
CA SER A 101 -13.75 -37.55 -5.59
C SER A 101 -12.37 -37.46 -6.22
N LEU A 102 -11.35 -37.33 -5.40
CA LEU A 102 -9.93 -37.26 -5.77
C LEU A 102 -9.20 -38.43 -5.11
N ASN A 103 -8.48 -39.23 -5.89
CA ASN A 103 -7.58 -40.27 -5.41
C ASN A 103 -6.20 -40.07 -6.04
N VAL A 104 -5.29 -39.44 -5.27
CA VAL A 104 -3.95 -39.12 -5.72
C VAL A 104 -3.07 -40.36 -5.90
N PRO A 105 -3.11 -41.40 -5.03
CA PRO A 105 -2.43 -42.67 -5.25
C PRO A 105 -2.79 -43.33 -6.59
N GLU A 106 -4.06 -43.34 -6.96
CA GLU A 106 -4.55 -43.93 -8.23
C GLU A 106 -4.51 -42.94 -9.40
N ARG A 107 -4.15 -41.67 -9.12
CA ARG A 107 -4.08 -40.56 -10.09
C ARG A 107 -5.40 -40.37 -10.85
N GLN A 108 -6.50 -40.38 -10.12
CA GLN A 108 -7.83 -40.22 -10.66
C GLN A 108 -8.59 -39.13 -9.93
N VAL A 109 -9.37 -38.38 -10.70
CA VAL A 109 -10.41 -37.50 -10.17
C VAL A 109 -11.71 -37.80 -10.83
N ALA A 110 -12.78 -37.88 -10.07
CA ALA A 110 -14.13 -38.00 -10.58
C ALA A 110 -14.94 -36.77 -10.26
N LEU A 111 -15.51 -36.11 -11.24
CA LEU A 111 -16.38 -34.96 -11.12
C LEU A 111 -17.73 -35.23 -11.79
N ALA A 112 -18.82 -35.19 -11.02
CA ALA A 112 -20.17 -35.48 -11.48
C ALA A 112 -20.25 -36.83 -12.28
N GLY A 113 -19.53 -37.86 -11.80
CA GLY A 113 -19.49 -39.17 -12.40
C GLY A 113 -18.57 -39.33 -13.62
N ARG A 114 -17.83 -38.29 -14.00
CA ARG A 114 -16.81 -38.36 -15.06
C ARG A 114 -15.44 -38.51 -14.45
N GLU A 115 -14.73 -39.54 -14.82
CA GLU A 115 -13.37 -39.81 -14.39
C GLU A 115 -12.34 -39.20 -15.34
N GLU A 116 -11.30 -38.57 -14.77
CA GLU A 116 -10.16 -38.00 -15.50
C GLU A 116 -8.86 -38.51 -14.85
N ALA A 117 -7.90 -38.90 -15.67
CA ALA A 117 -6.57 -39.27 -15.19
C ALA A 117 -5.72 -38.03 -14.90
N LEU A 118 -4.96 -38.07 -13.83
CA LEU A 118 -4.12 -36.97 -13.36
C LEU A 118 -2.64 -37.20 -13.69
N ASP A 119 -1.97 -36.15 -14.12
CA ASP A 119 -0.52 -36.16 -14.25
C ASP A 119 0.13 -35.91 -12.86
N ARG A 120 1.24 -36.61 -12.60
CA ARG A 120 2.00 -36.45 -11.34
C ARG A 120 2.51 -35.04 -11.08
N SER A 121 2.69 -34.24 -12.13
CA SER A 121 3.12 -32.86 -12.03
C SER A 121 2.02 -31.90 -11.56
N GLN A 122 0.75 -32.30 -11.55
CA GLN A 122 -0.41 -31.44 -11.31
C GLN A 122 -0.78 -31.33 -9.82
N PHE A 123 -0.18 -32.13 -8.94
CA PHE A 123 -0.48 -32.13 -7.51
C PHE A 123 0.75 -32.39 -6.66
N LYS A 124 0.68 -31.99 -5.40
CA LYS A 124 1.67 -32.28 -4.35
C LYS A 124 0.93 -32.61 -3.06
N LEU A 125 1.35 -33.69 -2.41
CA LEU A 125 0.86 -34.06 -1.09
C LEU A 125 1.74 -33.42 -0.03
N GLN A 126 1.12 -32.71 0.90
CA GLN A 126 1.74 -32.23 2.13
C GLN A 126 0.95 -32.79 3.32
N GLN A 127 1.49 -32.65 4.52
CA GLN A 127 0.81 -33.15 5.72
C GLN A 127 -0.46 -32.37 6.06
N ASP A 128 -0.51 -31.11 5.67
CA ASP A 128 -1.59 -30.16 5.94
C ASP A 128 -2.72 -30.21 4.91
N ASP A 129 -2.40 -30.40 3.61
CA ASP A 129 -3.39 -30.39 2.54
C ASP A 129 -2.89 -31.05 1.26
N ILE A 130 -3.79 -31.24 0.30
CA ILE A 130 -3.50 -31.66 -1.07
C ILE A 130 -3.35 -30.42 -1.94
N TYR A 131 -2.13 -30.12 -2.34
CA TYR A 131 -1.84 -28.96 -3.18
C TYR A 131 -2.01 -29.32 -4.66
N VAL A 132 -2.86 -28.58 -5.34
CA VAL A 132 -3.23 -28.81 -6.74
C VAL A 132 -2.92 -27.57 -7.57
N ALA A 133 -2.46 -27.76 -8.80
CA ALA A 133 -2.18 -26.65 -9.71
C ALA A 133 -3.43 -25.77 -9.91
N SER A 134 -3.29 -24.45 -9.79
CA SER A 134 -4.39 -23.48 -9.83
C SER A 134 -5.27 -23.61 -11.08
N LYS A 135 -4.66 -23.88 -12.22
CA LYS A 135 -5.37 -24.14 -13.49
C LYS A 135 -6.29 -25.36 -13.44
N LEU A 136 -5.90 -26.40 -12.69
CA LEU A 136 -6.69 -27.60 -12.54
C LEU A 136 -7.84 -27.38 -11.55
N LEU A 137 -7.59 -26.69 -10.45
CA LEU A 137 -8.63 -26.27 -9.50
C LEU A 137 -9.69 -25.40 -10.17
N ALA A 138 -9.30 -24.47 -11.04
CA ALA A 138 -10.23 -23.66 -11.81
C ALA A 138 -11.11 -24.50 -12.78
N ARG A 139 -10.66 -25.68 -13.20
CA ARG A 139 -11.49 -26.61 -14.01
C ARG A 139 -12.48 -27.40 -13.14
N TRP A 140 -12.10 -27.76 -11.91
CA TRP A 140 -12.94 -28.58 -11.04
C TRP A 140 -13.97 -27.76 -10.28
N LEU A 141 -13.58 -26.55 -9.86
CA LEU A 141 -14.43 -25.65 -9.08
C LEU A 141 -15.07 -24.60 -9.99
N PRO A 142 -16.25 -24.07 -9.65
CA PRO A 142 -16.96 -23.07 -10.46
C PRO A 142 -16.37 -21.66 -10.26
N VAL A 143 -15.06 -21.55 -10.34
CA VAL A 143 -14.31 -20.30 -10.12
C VAL A 143 -13.20 -20.16 -11.17
N ASP A 144 -12.87 -18.92 -11.50
CA ASP A 144 -11.62 -18.57 -12.13
C ASP A 144 -10.62 -18.13 -11.06
N LEU A 145 -9.39 -18.62 -11.16
CA LEU A 145 -8.31 -18.38 -10.20
C LEU A 145 -7.19 -17.63 -10.90
N ASP A 146 -6.97 -16.40 -10.48
CA ASP A 146 -5.87 -15.56 -10.96
C ASP A 146 -4.93 -15.22 -9.83
N VAL A 147 -3.67 -15.67 -9.96
CA VAL A 147 -2.64 -15.42 -8.94
C VAL A 147 -1.76 -14.27 -9.38
N ASP A 148 -1.93 -13.15 -8.71
CA ASP A 148 -1.03 -12.00 -8.86
C ASP A 148 0.19 -12.19 -7.96
N MET A 149 1.30 -12.56 -8.60
CA MET A 149 2.57 -12.78 -7.90
C MET A 149 3.22 -11.49 -7.42
N SER A 150 2.81 -10.34 -7.96
CA SER A 150 3.38 -9.05 -7.56
C SER A 150 2.79 -8.56 -6.24
N SER A 151 1.52 -8.84 -6.00
CA SER A 151 0.82 -8.49 -4.76
C SER A 151 0.60 -9.68 -3.84
N LEU A 152 1.10 -10.88 -4.22
CA LEU A 152 0.84 -12.14 -3.52
C LEU A 152 -0.66 -12.36 -3.23
N THR A 153 -1.49 -12.09 -4.24
CA THR A 153 -2.95 -12.17 -4.11
C THR A 153 -3.51 -13.25 -5.03
N LEU A 154 -4.35 -14.12 -4.49
CA LEU A 154 -5.21 -15.03 -5.25
C LEU A 154 -6.57 -14.36 -5.43
N ASN A 155 -6.85 -13.90 -6.64
CA ASN A 155 -8.16 -13.40 -7.02
C ASN A 155 -9.03 -14.57 -7.49
N VAL A 156 -10.13 -14.78 -6.79
CA VAL A 156 -11.13 -15.80 -7.09
C VAL A 156 -12.34 -15.11 -7.70
N HIS A 157 -12.71 -15.46 -8.91
CA HIS A 157 -13.91 -14.97 -9.57
C HIS A 157 -14.92 -16.09 -9.71
N ALA A 158 -16.10 -15.90 -9.11
CA ALA A 158 -17.15 -16.93 -9.16
C ALA A 158 -17.82 -16.99 -10.54
N ARG A 159 -17.81 -18.14 -11.18
CA ARG A 159 -18.57 -18.40 -12.43
C ARG A 159 -20.03 -18.77 -12.17
N GLU A 160 -20.30 -19.32 -10.99
CA GLU A 160 -21.64 -19.65 -10.50
C GLU A 160 -21.76 -19.15 -9.06
N LEU A 161 -22.98 -18.90 -8.60
CA LEU A 161 -23.21 -18.41 -7.23
C LEU A 161 -22.71 -19.43 -6.20
N LEU A 162 -21.67 -19.05 -5.46
CA LEU A 162 -21.07 -19.90 -4.44
C LEU A 162 -21.91 -19.95 -3.15
N PRO A 163 -21.84 -21.05 -2.37
CA PRO A 163 -22.54 -21.14 -1.09
C PRO A 163 -22.19 -20.01 -0.13
N LEU A 164 -20.95 -19.53 -0.14
CA LEU A 164 -20.50 -18.37 0.61
C LEU A 164 -21.27 -17.10 0.21
N GLN A 165 -21.36 -16.80 -1.07
CA GLN A 165 -22.08 -15.63 -1.59
C GLN A 165 -23.58 -15.71 -1.29
N ALA A 166 -24.18 -16.91 -1.46
CA ALA A 166 -25.57 -17.16 -1.11
C ALA A 166 -25.86 -16.95 0.40
N ARG A 167 -24.93 -17.37 1.26
CA ARG A 167 -25.01 -17.15 2.71
C ARG A 167 -24.91 -15.66 3.06
N GLN A 168 -24.00 -14.94 2.45
CA GLN A 168 -23.82 -13.51 2.63
C GLN A 168 -25.05 -12.71 2.18
N ALA A 169 -25.60 -13.01 0.99
CA ALA A 169 -26.82 -12.40 0.48
C ALA A 169 -28.04 -12.63 1.41
N ARG A 170 -28.11 -13.76 2.10
CA ARG A 170 -29.11 -14.00 3.15
C ARG A 170 -28.84 -13.23 4.44
N GLY A 171 -27.54 -13.04 4.77
CA GLY A 171 -27.09 -12.25 5.93
C GLY A 171 -27.41 -10.77 5.80
N THR A 172 -27.13 -10.18 4.63
CA THR A 172 -27.40 -8.76 4.34
C THR A 172 -28.89 -8.42 4.37
N ARG A 173 -29.78 -9.36 4.04
CA ARG A 173 -31.23 -9.19 4.21
C ARG A 173 -31.68 -9.20 5.69
N ARG A 174 -30.91 -9.77 6.59
CA ARG A 174 -31.20 -9.83 8.06
C ARG A 174 -30.54 -8.70 8.84
N GLN A 175 -29.55 -8.04 8.34
CA GLN A 175 -28.70 -7.06 9.06
C GLN A 175 -28.86 -5.62 8.56
N ALA A 176 -30.09 -5.15 8.36
CA ALA A 176 -30.37 -3.71 8.41
C ALA A 176 -30.35 -3.17 9.87
N GLY A 177 -29.57 -3.78 10.74
CA GLY A 177 -29.40 -3.36 12.12
C GLY A 177 -28.19 -4.04 12.76
N ALA A 178 -27.22 -3.23 13.12
CA ALA A 178 -26.03 -3.48 13.94
C ALA A 178 -24.91 -4.32 13.28
N VAL A 179 -23.85 -3.64 12.85
CA VAL A 179 -22.56 -4.23 12.56
C VAL A 179 -21.67 -4.07 13.79
N THR A 180 -21.37 -5.19 14.45
CA THR A 180 -20.21 -5.31 15.33
C THR A 180 -19.18 -6.15 14.60
N ASP A 181 -18.12 -5.50 14.15
CA ASP A 181 -17.02 -6.11 13.37
C ASP A 181 -15.93 -6.70 14.30
N ASP A 182 -16.34 -7.29 15.41
CA ASP A 182 -15.44 -8.00 16.31
C ASP A 182 -15.71 -9.53 16.16
N PRO A 183 -14.74 -10.30 15.64
CA PRO A 183 -14.89 -11.75 15.50
C PRO A 183 -15.00 -12.50 16.83
N GLY A 184 -15.00 -11.78 17.97
CA GLY A 184 -15.22 -12.37 19.30
C GLY A 184 -14.04 -13.20 19.80
N TYR A 185 -12.86 -13.09 19.20
CA TYR A 185 -11.68 -13.74 19.73
C TYR A 185 -11.23 -13.11 21.06
N PRO A 186 -10.75 -13.92 22.03
CA PRO A 186 -10.23 -13.38 23.28
C PRO A 186 -9.07 -12.41 22.99
N ARG A 187 -9.20 -11.17 23.44
CA ARG A 187 -8.10 -10.21 23.37
C ARG A 187 -7.17 -10.44 24.55
N GLN A 188 -5.92 -10.73 24.28
CA GLN A 188 -4.89 -10.77 25.30
C GLN A 188 -4.23 -9.39 25.39
N ALA A 189 -4.31 -8.78 26.57
CA ALA A 189 -3.57 -7.54 26.82
C ALA A 189 -2.06 -7.82 26.78
N THR A 190 -1.34 -7.09 25.97
CA THR A 190 0.13 -7.13 25.95
C THR A 190 0.63 -5.90 26.71
N PRO A 191 1.16 -6.06 27.94
CA PRO A 191 1.73 -4.94 28.67
C PRO A 191 2.98 -4.43 27.93
N TYR A 192 3.14 -3.12 27.91
CA TYR A 192 4.37 -2.50 27.42
C TYR A 192 5.44 -2.58 28.49
N ASP A 193 6.66 -2.96 28.11
CA ASP A 193 7.81 -3.00 29.00
C ASP A 193 8.39 -1.60 29.24
N LEU A 194 9.06 -1.39 30.39
CA LEU A 194 9.82 -0.17 30.62
C LEU A 194 10.99 0.01 29.66
N ALA A 195 11.60 -1.11 29.27
CA ALA A 195 12.62 -1.17 28.22
C ALA A 195 12.59 -2.56 27.57
N GLY A 196 11.92 -2.65 26.44
CA GLY A 196 11.88 -3.86 25.60
C GLY A 196 13.12 -3.99 24.73
N THR A 197 13.45 -5.19 24.30
CA THR A 197 14.50 -5.39 23.29
C THR A 197 13.97 -4.93 21.93
N PRO A 198 14.59 -3.93 21.27
CA PRO A 198 14.07 -3.43 20.01
C PRO A 198 14.31 -4.42 18.85
N LEU A 199 13.42 -4.35 17.88
CA LEU A 199 13.66 -4.82 16.52
C LEU A 199 14.37 -3.70 15.76
N ILE A 200 15.42 -4.04 15.01
CA ILE A 200 16.30 -3.06 14.38
C ILE A 200 16.46 -3.41 12.91
N ASP A 201 16.12 -2.52 12.02
CA ASP A 201 16.44 -2.58 10.60
C ASP A 201 17.54 -1.56 10.31
N GLN A 202 18.62 -1.98 9.65
CA GLN A 202 19.73 -1.09 9.34
C GLN A 202 20.22 -1.28 7.91
N THR A 203 20.57 -0.15 7.30
CA THR A 203 21.10 -0.09 5.95
C THR A 203 22.38 0.74 5.95
N VAL A 204 23.44 0.19 5.39
CA VAL A 204 24.68 0.93 5.07
C VAL A 204 24.79 0.98 3.57
N SER A 205 25.01 2.15 3.00
CA SER A 205 25.23 2.29 1.57
C SER A 205 26.38 3.24 1.26
N LEU A 206 27.02 2.98 0.13
CA LEU A 206 28.05 3.83 -0.45
C LEU A 206 27.73 4.05 -1.92
N ASP A 207 27.51 5.30 -2.31
CA ASP A 207 27.26 5.70 -3.68
C ASP A 207 28.46 6.46 -4.23
N LEU A 208 28.98 6.00 -5.37
CA LEU A 208 30.10 6.59 -6.09
C LEU A 208 29.60 7.14 -7.42
N ARG A 209 29.74 8.45 -7.63
CA ARG A 209 29.36 9.11 -8.90
C ARG A 209 30.54 9.86 -9.50
N SER A 210 30.60 9.87 -10.83
CA SER A 210 31.64 10.63 -11.55
C SER A 210 31.53 12.11 -11.22
N GLY A 211 32.65 12.73 -10.91
CA GLY A 211 32.71 14.16 -10.54
C GLY A 211 32.22 14.50 -9.13
N HIS A 212 31.74 13.55 -8.36
CA HIS A 212 31.27 13.75 -6.99
C HIS A 212 32.15 12.99 -5.98
N ARG A 213 32.13 13.44 -4.73
CA ARG A 213 32.75 12.69 -3.63
C ARG A 213 31.93 11.44 -3.30
N PRO A 214 32.55 10.37 -2.81
CA PRO A 214 31.82 9.21 -2.30
C PRO A 214 30.74 9.61 -1.31
N ASP A 215 29.56 9.02 -1.41
CA ASP A 215 28.39 9.33 -0.61
C ASP A 215 28.02 8.14 0.29
N PRO A 216 28.62 8.05 1.49
CA PRO A 216 28.23 7.07 2.48
C PRO A 216 26.92 7.49 3.15
N ASN A 217 26.04 6.54 3.38
CA ASN A 217 24.81 6.74 4.12
C ASN A 217 24.55 5.56 5.07
N TYR A 218 24.09 5.86 6.28
CA TYR A 218 23.63 4.89 7.25
C TYR A 218 22.20 5.24 7.68
N THR A 219 21.32 4.26 7.61
CA THR A 219 19.92 4.39 8.08
C THR A 219 19.64 3.29 9.08
N ALA A 220 19.00 3.65 10.19
CA ALA A 220 18.50 2.71 11.17
C ALA A 220 17.03 3.02 11.50
N TYR A 221 16.23 1.97 11.59
CA TYR A 221 14.85 2.03 12.06
C TYR A 221 14.69 1.02 13.20
N LEU A 222 14.28 1.49 14.37
CA LEU A 222 14.14 0.69 15.58
C LEU A 222 12.70 0.78 16.08
N THR A 223 12.13 -0.35 16.45
CA THR A 223 10.82 -0.39 17.12
C THR A 223 10.90 -1.30 18.35
N GLY A 224 10.20 -0.93 19.40
CA GLY A 224 10.17 -1.70 20.64
C GLY A 224 9.41 -0.94 21.73
N ASP A 225 9.59 -1.38 22.97
CA ASP A 225 8.98 -0.74 24.13
C ASP A 225 9.99 0.15 24.87
N LEU A 226 9.59 1.35 25.22
CA LEU A 226 10.37 2.28 26.03
C LEU A 226 9.45 3.08 26.95
N LEU A 227 9.80 3.15 28.25
CA LEU A 227 9.04 3.87 29.29
C LEU A 227 7.56 3.44 29.36
N GLY A 228 7.29 2.14 29.10
CA GLY A 228 5.93 1.62 29.08
C GLY A 228 5.09 2.11 27.90
N MET A 229 5.72 2.52 26.81
CA MET A 229 5.12 2.98 25.57
C MET A 229 5.78 2.29 24.39
N GLN A 230 5.07 2.17 23.28
CA GLN A 230 5.67 1.81 22.01
C GLN A 230 6.62 2.93 21.58
N ALA A 231 7.83 2.56 21.19
CA ALA A 231 8.86 3.47 20.69
C ALA A 231 9.17 3.13 19.22
N ALA A 232 9.30 4.15 18.40
CA ALA A 232 9.82 4.05 17.04
C ALA A 232 10.91 5.12 16.86
N LEU A 233 12.12 4.69 16.52
CA LEU A 233 13.26 5.56 16.24
C LEU A 233 13.70 5.38 14.80
N TYR A 234 13.69 6.43 14.03
CA TYR A 234 14.33 6.52 12.72
C TYR A 234 15.58 7.40 12.85
N ALA A 235 16.69 6.93 12.32
CA ALA A 235 17.93 7.69 12.24
C ALA A 235 18.53 7.55 10.84
N ASN A 236 18.89 8.66 10.23
CA ASN A 236 19.61 8.72 8.97
C ASN A 236 20.83 9.62 9.13
N ALA A 237 22.00 9.10 8.76
CA ALA A 237 23.28 9.82 8.81
C ALA A 237 23.97 9.65 7.45
N GLY A 238 24.12 10.74 6.72
CA GLY A 238 24.85 10.83 5.47
C GLY A 238 26.10 11.69 5.59
N ARG A 239 26.48 12.36 4.51
CA ARG A 239 27.58 13.33 4.53
C ARG A 239 27.35 14.42 5.59
N PRO A 240 28.45 15.00 6.15
CA PRO A 240 28.35 16.04 7.18
C PRO A 240 27.45 17.23 6.82
N ASN A 241 27.24 17.50 5.53
CA ASN A 241 26.41 18.63 5.06
C ASN A 241 25.00 18.22 4.62
N ALA A 242 24.65 16.92 4.66
CA ALA A 242 23.33 16.42 4.24
C ALA A 242 22.28 16.45 5.35
N GLY A 243 22.66 16.90 6.56
CA GLY A 243 21.80 16.86 7.75
C GLY A 243 21.72 15.46 8.36
N GLN A 244 21.53 15.41 9.66
CA GLN A 244 21.16 14.19 10.37
C GLN A 244 19.67 14.27 10.67
N ASP A 245 18.91 13.26 10.23
CA ASP A 245 17.49 13.17 10.56
C ASP A 245 17.31 12.07 11.61
N VAL A 246 17.01 12.49 12.84
CA VAL A 246 16.71 11.59 13.96
C VAL A 246 15.31 11.88 14.46
N ARG A 247 14.43 10.92 14.35
CA ARG A 247 13.03 11.03 14.73
C ARG A 247 12.68 9.93 15.73
N LEU A 248 12.28 10.33 16.92
CA LEU A 248 11.77 9.44 17.96
C LEU A 248 10.28 9.71 18.13
N THR A 249 9.48 8.66 18.05
CA THR A 249 8.06 8.67 18.42
C THR A 249 7.84 7.71 19.56
N LEU A 250 7.24 8.18 20.64
CA LEU A 250 6.77 7.38 21.76
C LEU A 250 5.26 7.47 21.82
N GLY A 251 4.57 6.37 22.06
CA GLY A 251 3.13 6.43 22.15
C GLY A 251 2.45 5.21 22.69
N ARG A 252 1.18 5.39 22.99
CA ARG A 252 0.27 4.29 23.32
C ARG A 252 -0.99 4.41 22.48
N THR A 253 -1.51 3.27 22.07
CA THR A 253 -2.80 3.15 21.41
C THR A 253 -3.66 2.15 22.16
N ASP A 254 -4.95 2.46 22.31
CA ASP A 254 -5.93 1.58 22.93
C ASP A 254 -7.27 1.71 22.18
N PRO A 255 -7.69 0.68 21.45
CA PRO A 255 -8.97 0.69 20.74
C PRO A 255 -10.18 0.92 21.67
N ASP A 256 -10.08 0.54 22.93
CA ASP A 256 -11.15 0.63 23.91
C ASP A 256 -11.24 1.98 24.63
N ALA A 257 -10.38 2.96 24.23
CA ALA A 257 -10.38 4.32 24.76
C ALA A 257 -10.12 4.41 26.27
N ASN A 258 -9.20 3.60 26.82
CA ASN A 258 -8.89 3.62 28.25
C ASN A 258 -7.67 4.48 28.62
N LEU A 259 -7.05 5.15 27.62
CA LEU A 259 -5.88 5.99 27.90
C LEU A 259 -6.27 7.33 28.54
N LEU A 260 -5.38 7.83 29.41
CA LEU A 260 -5.47 9.15 30.04
C LEU A 260 -6.75 9.36 30.89
N GLY A 261 -7.31 8.28 31.44
CA GLY A 261 -8.44 8.34 32.38
C GLY A 261 -9.65 9.08 31.84
N PRO A 262 -10.06 10.23 32.42
CA PRO A 262 -11.28 10.94 32.02
C PRO A 262 -11.30 11.43 30.56
N LEU A 263 -10.15 11.50 29.92
CA LEU A 263 -10.06 11.90 28.50
C LEU A 263 -10.47 10.78 27.54
N HIS A 264 -10.57 9.53 28.02
CA HIS A 264 -10.94 8.38 27.18
C HIS A 264 -10.18 8.37 25.85
N ALA A 265 -8.87 8.65 25.88
CA ALA A 265 -8.06 8.70 24.67
C ALA A 265 -7.85 7.29 24.08
N ARG A 266 -7.80 7.19 22.75
CA ARG A 266 -7.39 6.00 22.01
C ARG A 266 -5.95 6.07 21.53
N SER A 267 -5.41 7.25 21.45
CA SER A 267 -4.00 7.45 21.07
C SER A 267 -3.40 8.62 21.86
N ALA A 268 -2.16 8.43 22.30
CA ALA A 268 -1.32 9.48 22.89
C ALA A 268 0.09 9.27 22.34
N LEU A 269 0.60 10.24 21.60
CA LEU A 269 1.89 10.20 20.90
C LEU A 269 2.74 11.39 21.32
N PHE A 270 4.05 11.17 21.46
CA PHE A 270 5.06 12.17 21.82
C PHE A 270 6.29 12.04 20.93
N GLY A 271 7.01 13.14 20.71
CA GLY A 271 8.19 13.18 19.85
C GLY A 271 7.84 13.57 18.43
N SER A 272 8.26 12.82 17.42
CA SER A 272 7.95 13.13 16.03
C SER A 272 6.49 12.79 15.70
N VAL A 273 5.63 13.79 15.70
CA VAL A 273 4.19 13.64 15.47
C VAL A 273 3.71 14.50 14.30
N ALA A 274 2.65 14.02 13.62
CA ALA A 274 1.93 14.81 12.63
C ALA A 274 0.75 15.55 13.27
N VAL A 275 0.49 16.76 12.81
CA VAL A 275 -0.76 17.48 13.11
C VAL A 275 -1.75 17.19 11.99
N PRO A 276 -2.95 16.66 12.30
CA PRO A 276 -3.97 16.38 11.30
C PRO A 276 -4.33 17.60 10.45
N GLY A 277 -4.55 17.38 9.17
CA GLY A 277 -5.03 18.44 8.28
C GLY A 277 -6.46 18.86 8.58
N VAL A 278 -6.77 20.12 8.29
CA VAL A 278 -8.12 20.70 8.46
C VAL A 278 -8.64 21.19 7.12
N SER A 279 -9.89 20.86 6.81
CA SER A 279 -10.52 21.19 5.52
C SER A 279 -10.44 22.70 5.24
N GLY A 280 -9.99 23.06 4.04
CA GLY A 280 -9.81 24.45 3.61
C GLY A 280 -8.64 25.21 4.31
N VAL A 281 -7.97 24.60 5.30
CA VAL A 281 -6.92 25.28 6.09
C VAL A 281 -5.54 24.65 5.84
N SER A 282 -5.38 23.36 6.12
CA SER A 282 -4.04 22.75 6.16
C SER A 282 -3.98 21.33 5.66
N PHE A 283 -2.82 20.94 5.15
CA PHE A 283 -2.45 19.55 4.90
C PHE A 283 -2.03 18.82 6.18
N GLY A 284 -2.16 17.49 6.20
CA GLY A 284 -1.89 16.68 7.40
C GLY A 284 -0.55 15.97 7.41
N SER A 285 0.36 16.28 6.50
CA SER A 285 1.59 15.51 6.29
C SER A 285 2.81 16.03 7.05
N ALA A 286 2.81 17.29 7.44
CA ALA A 286 3.94 17.88 8.17
C ALA A 286 4.12 17.22 9.54
N THR A 287 5.34 16.76 9.82
CA THR A 287 5.72 16.17 11.10
C THR A 287 6.72 17.08 11.82
N GLY A 288 6.73 17.03 13.13
CA GLY A 288 7.67 17.79 13.96
C GLY A 288 7.69 17.27 15.40
N ASN A 289 8.55 17.82 16.22
CA ASN A 289 8.66 17.42 17.62
C ASN A 289 7.53 18.00 18.46
N GLY A 290 6.72 17.13 19.07
CA GLY A 290 5.55 17.58 19.80
C GLY A 290 4.74 16.46 20.44
N LEU A 291 3.44 16.66 20.49
CA LEU A 291 2.48 15.71 21.07
C LEU A 291 1.19 15.67 20.25
N ALA A 292 0.53 14.50 20.26
CA ALA A 292 -0.80 14.32 19.71
C ALA A 292 -1.62 13.38 20.60
N VAL A 293 -2.85 13.78 20.92
CA VAL A 293 -3.78 13.01 21.76
C VAL A 293 -5.15 13.04 21.12
N GLY A 294 -5.82 11.87 21.02
CA GLY A 294 -7.15 11.80 20.47
C GLY A 294 -7.91 10.56 20.92
N ASN A 295 -9.23 10.65 20.81
CA ASN A 295 -10.13 9.53 21.07
C ASN A 295 -10.88 9.02 19.83
N ARG A 296 -10.54 9.51 18.64
CA ARG A 296 -11.11 8.99 17.39
C ARG A 296 -10.76 7.51 17.21
N PRO A 297 -11.63 6.71 16.61
CA PRO A 297 -11.30 5.33 16.26
C PRO A 297 -10.01 5.26 15.45
N LEU A 298 -9.16 4.27 15.76
CA LEU A 298 -7.83 4.14 15.12
C LEU A 298 -7.92 3.83 13.61
N ASN A 299 -9.03 3.24 13.19
CA ASN A 299 -9.35 2.93 11.80
C ASN A 299 -10.18 4.03 11.10
N ALA A 300 -10.34 5.21 11.71
CA ALA A 300 -11.03 6.32 11.06
C ALA A 300 -10.12 7.05 10.07
N PRO A 301 -10.67 7.61 8.97
CA PRO A 301 -9.89 8.42 8.05
C PRO A 301 -9.38 9.69 8.74
N SER A 302 -8.28 10.25 8.22
CA SER A 302 -7.66 11.46 8.79
C SER A 302 -8.59 12.67 8.76
N ARG A 303 -9.43 12.76 7.73
CA ARG A 303 -10.54 13.74 7.59
C ARG A 303 -11.77 13.05 7.04
N PHE A 304 -12.90 13.70 7.14
CA PHE A 304 -14.18 13.17 6.65
C PHE A 304 -14.15 12.88 5.14
N ASP A 305 -13.61 13.78 4.35
CA ASP A 305 -13.67 13.75 2.89
C ASP A 305 -12.38 13.24 2.24
N ARG A 306 -11.28 13.22 2.99
CA ARG A 306 -9.95 12.94 2.48
C ARG A 306 -9.09 12.20 3.50
N HIS A 307 -8.15 11.42 2.99
CA HIS A 307 -7.21 10.67 3.81
C HIS A 307 -5.77 10.98 3.40
N THR A 308 -4.87 11.00 4.36
CA THR A 308 -3.43 11.13 4.14
C THR A 308 -2.76 9.84 4.61
N LEU A 309 -2.07 9.17 3.71
CA LEU A 309 -1.22 8.02 4.00
C LEU A 309 0.23 8.49 4.07
N GLN A 310 0.87 8.26 5.20
CA GLN A 310 2.27 8.62 5.39
C GLN A 310 2.96 7.64 6.34
N GLY A 311 4.25 7.48 6.15
CA GLY A 311 5.07 6.59 6.97
C GLY A 311 6.52 6.63 6.58
N ASP A 312 7.31 5.73 7.17
CA ASP A 312 8.72 5.62 6.88
C ASP A 312 8.94 4.74 5.63
N LEU A 313 9.82 5.21 4.75
CA LEU A 313 10.25 4.52 3.54
C LEU A 313 11.78 4.48 3.52
N PRO A 314 12.38 3.35 3.89
CA PRO A 314 13.84 3.23 3.95
C PRO A 314 14.51 3.53 2.60
N PRO A 315 15.77 3.98 2.58
CA PRO A 315 16.50 4.22 1.34
C PRO A 315 16.52 3.01 0.41
N GLY A 316 16.27 3.25 -0.88
CA GLY A 316 16.20 2.22 -1.90
C GLY A 316 14.88 1.45 -1.96
N TRP A 317 13.91 1.80 -1.12
CA TRP A 317 12.55 1.27 -1.21
C TRP A 317 11.67 2.17 -2.08
N ASP A 318 10.71 1.53 -2.72
CA ASP A 318 9.65 2.19 -3.47
C ASP A 318 8.30 1.79 -2.88
N VAL A 319 7.29 2.64 -3.04
CA VAL A 319 5.94 2.34 -2.61
C VAL A 319 4.92 2.67 -3.69
N GLU A 320 4.06 1.72 -3.98
CA GLU A 320 2.90 1.87 -4.85
C GLU A 320 1.64 2.04 -4.00
N LEU A 321 0.81 2.99 -4.37
CA LEU A 321 -0.51 3.18 -3.77
C LEU A 321 -1.59 2.73 -4.74
N TYR A 322 -2.38 1.77 -4.31
CA TYR A 322 -3.60 1.36 -4.98
C TYR A 322 -4.81 1.87 -4.20
N PHE A 323 -5.77 2.40 -4.93
CA PHE A 323 -7.09 2.78 -4.42
C PHE A 323 -8.15 1.98 -5.15
N ASN A 324 -8.93 1.17 -4.43
CA ASN A 324 -9.94 0.27 -5.01
C ASN A 324 -9.40 -0.50 -6.23
N ASN A 325 -8.20 -1.10 -6.10
CA ASN A 325 -7.45 -1.86 -7.11
C ASN A 325 -6.89 -1.04 -8.30
N ALA A 326 -7.05 0.26 -8.35
CA ALA A 326 -6.40 1.11 -9.34
C ALA A 326 -5.10 1.69 -8.77
N LEU A 327 -3.99 1.58 -9.50
CA LEU A 327 -2.74 2.26 -9.15
C LEU A 327 -2.96 3.76 -9.27
N VAL A 328 -2.88 4.48 -8.16
CA VAL A 328 -3.14 5.93 -8.08
C VAL A 328 -1.90 6.75 -7.75
N GLY A 329 -0.87 6.12 -7.19
CA GLY A 329 0.38 6.79 -6.86
C GLY A 329 1.56 5.82 -6.81
N PHE A 330 2.75 6.38 -7.01
CA PHE A 330 4.02 5.71 -6.89
C PHE A 330 5.03 6.71 -6.32
N GLN A 331 5.80 6.28 -5.33
CA GLN A 331 6.88 7.09 -4.76
C GLN A 331 8.12 6.23 -4.57
N THR A 332 9.27 6.78 -4.96
CA THR A 332 10.59 6.26 -4.60
C THR A 332 11.01 6.84 -3.25
N ALA A 333 11.97 6.19 -2.59
CA ALA A 333 12.51 6.68 -1.34
C ALA A 333 13.01 8.12 -1.48
N ARG A 334 12.47 9.00 -0.64
CA ARG A 334 12.89 10.39 -0.53
C ARG A 334 14.09 10.50 0.40
N PRO A 335 14.88 11.58 0.31
CA PRO A 335 15.99 11.79 1.22
C PRO A 335 15.59 11.83 2.71
N ASP A 336 14.34 12.25 2.99
CA ASP A 336 13.77 12.28 4.34
C ASP A 336 13.32 10.90 4.86
N GLY A 337 13.48 9.83 4.08
CA GLY A 337 13.10 8.48 4.46
C GLY A 337 11.61 8.29 4.69
N LYS A 338 10.76 9.09 4.03
CA LYS A 338 9.30 9.04 4.18
C LYS A 338 8.61 8.82 2.85
N TYR A 339 7.42 8.23 2.92
CA TYR A 339 6.40 8.36 1.87
C TYR A 339 5.23 9.20 2.39
N VAL A 340 4.63 9.96 1.51
CA VAL A 340 3.44 10.75 1.80
C VAL A 340 2.53 10.80 0.60
N PHE A 341 1.33 10.25 0.74
CA PHE A 341 0.24 10.41 -0.21
C PHE A 341 -0.82 11.29 0.44
N GLU A 342 -0.78 12.55 0.10
CA GLU A 342 -1.65 13.56 0.68
C GLU A 342 -2.98 13.63 -0.02
N ASP A 343 -4.00 14.02 0.76
CA ASP A 343 -5.26 14.52 0.24
C ASP A 343 -6.00 13.53 -0.67
N LEU A 344 -5.86 12.23 -0.35
CA LEU A 344 -6.53 11.14 -1.06
C LEU A 344 -8.04 11.28 -0.85
N PRO A 345 -8.82 11.45 -1.90
CA PRO A 345 -10.26 11.66 -1.77
C PRO A 345 -10.95 10.36 -1.35
N LEU A 346 -11.88 10.47 -0.42
CA LEU A 346 -12.77 9.39 -0.03
C LEU A 346 -14.03 9.41 -0.87
N VAL A 347 -14.39 8.24 -1.38
CA VAL A 347 -15.61 8.03 -2.16
C VAL A 347 -16.76 7.55 -1.26
N TYR A 348 -17.99 7.70 -1.71
CA TYR A 348 -19.15 7.10 -1.05
C TYR A 348 -19.00 5.55 -1.07
N GLY A 349 -19.26 4.89 0.05
CA GLY A 349 -19.05 3.46 0.22
C GLY A 349 -17.66 3.10 0.71
N THR A 350 -17.18 1.92 0.33
CA THR A 350 -15.89 1.37 0.78
C THR A 350 -14.71 2.04 0.06
N ASN A 351 -13.75 2.49 0.84
CA ASN A 351 -12.48 3.05 0.39
C ASN A 351 -11.36 2.10 0.82
N GLU A 352 -10.79 1.37 -0.11
CA GLU A 352 -9.68 0.47 0.16
C GLU A 352 -8.38 1.07 -0.38
N PHE A 353 -7.45 1.35 0.51
CA PHE A 353 -6.09 1.75 0.19
C PHE A 353 -5.14 0.57 0.43
N ARG A 354 -4.35 0.25 -0.57
CA ARG A 354 -3.31 -0.77 -0.50
C ARG A 354 -1.97 -0.14 -0.87
N LEU A 355 -1.04 -0.16 0.07
CA LEU A 355 0.34 0.23 -0.14
C LEU A 355 1.18 -1.02 -0.38
N VAL A 356 1.89 -1.07 -1.48
CA VAL A 356 2.82 -2.15 -1.82
C VAL A 356 4.23 -1.57 -1.81
N PHE A 357 5.01 -1.99 -0.84
CA PHE A 357 6.39 -1.56 -0.69
C PHE A 357 7.31 -2.58 -1.35
N HIS A 358 8.20 -2.09 -2.17
CA HIS A 358 9.22 -2.89 -2.85
C HIS A 358 10.60 -2.51 -2.32
N GLY A 359 11.26 -3.46 -1.69
CA GLY A 359 12.62 -3.28 -1.19
C GLY A 359 13.68 -3.61 -2.24
N PRO A 360 14.87 -3.04 -2.10
CA PRO A 360 15.97 -3.19 -3.07
C PRO A 360 16.46 -4.63 -3.21
N LEU A 361 16.21 -5.48 -2.22
CA LEU A 361 16.57 -6.89 -2.24
C LEU A 361 15.42 -7.81 -2.66
N GLY A 362 14.34 -7.24 -3.21
CA GLY A 362 13.14 -7.96 -3.59
C GLY A 362 12.17 -8.24 -2.45
N GLN A 363 12.35 -7.59 -1.33
CA GLN A 363 11.36 -7.61 -0.24
C GLN A 363 10.06 -6.96 -0.72
N VAL A 364 8.95 -7.58 -0.37
CA VAL A 364 7.62 -7.02 -0.62
C VAL A 364 6.88 -6.96 0.71
N ARG A 365 6.37 -5.77 1.05
CA ARG A 365 5.48 -5.55 2.19
C ARG A 365 4.19 -4.93 1.68
N VAL A 366 3.07 -5.44 2.15
CA VAL A 366 1.75 -4.91 1.77
C VAL A 366 1.05 -4.41 3.02
N GLU A 367 0.62 -3.17 2.99
CA GLU A 367 -0.22 -2.57 4.03
C GLU A 367 -1.58 -2.21 3.43
N ARG A 368 -2.63 -2.41 4.21
CA ARG A 368 -3.99 -2.10 3.81
C ARG A 368 -4.69 -1.27 4.85
N GLN A 369 -5.45 -0.30 4.37
CA GLN A 369 -6.37 0.46 5.17
C GLN A 369 -7.71 0.52 4.43
N SER A 370 -8.78 0.18 5.12
CA SER A 370 -10.13 0.20 4.55
C SER A 370 -11.03 1.06 5.41
N PHE A 371 -11.76 1.97 4.77
CA PHE A 371 -12.70 2.87 5.41
C PHE A 371 -14.06 2.76 4.73
N LEU A 372 -15.11 2.59 5.50
CA LEU A 372 -16.46 2.79 5.02
C LEU A 372 -16.89 4.22 5.38
N LEU A 373 -17.10 5.08 4.38
CA LEU A 373 -17.33 6.51 4.64
C LEU A 373 -18.56 6.74 5.51
N GLU A 374 -19.59 5.93 5.37
CA GLU A 374 -20.81 6.00 6.16
C GLU A 374 -20.59 5.63 7.64
N GLN A 375 -19.56 4.85 7.96
CA GLN A 375 -19.18 4.52 9.34
C GLN A 375 -18.33 5.61 10.00
N SER A 376 -17.95 6.65 9.30
CA SER A 376 -17.27 7.81 9.90
C SER A 376 -18.23 8.75 10.66
N LEU A 377 -19.52 8.42 10.72
CA LEU A 377 -20.50 9.07 11.58
C LEU A 377 -20.14 8.99 13.05
N VAL A 378 -20.26 10.12 13.72
CA VAL A 378 -20.14 10.15 15.18
C VAL A 378 -21.48 9.72 15.79
N ALA A 379 -21.47 8.69 16.66
CA ALA A 379 -22.69 8.21 17.29
C ALA A 379 -23.34 9.33 18.14
N PRO A 380 -24.69 9.42 18.19
CA PRO A 380 -25.37 10.44 18.96
C PRO A 380 -24.92 10.48 20.42
N GLY A 381 -24.58 11.67 20.93
CA GLY A 381 -24.07 11.89 22.28
C GLY A 381 -22.59 11.59 22.47
N THR A 382 -21.89 11.12 21.43
CA THR A 382 -20.45 10.87 21.47
C THR A 382 -19.69 12.14 21.04
N VAL A 383 -18.57 12.40 21.72
CA VAL A 383 -17.63 13.46 21.34
C VAL A 383 -16.30 12.81 20.94
N TYR A 384 -15.88 13.04 19.71
CA TYR A 384 -14.52 12.77 19.28
C TYR A 384 -13.67 14.04 19.31
N TYR A 385 -12.42 13.90 19.73
CA TYR A 385 -11.46 14.97 19.71
C TYR A 385 -10.11 14.50 19.16
N ASN A 386 -9.37 15.45 18.61
CA ASN A 386 -7.97 15.28 18.25
C ASN A 386 -7.24 16.60 18.55
N VAL A 387 -6.26 16.55 19.43
CA VAL A 387 -5.43 17.69 19.79
C VAL A 387 -3.99 17.34 19.51
N ALA A 388 -3.34 18.11 18.66
CA ALA A 388 -1.95 17.89 18.30
C ALA A 388 -1.19 19.21 18.21
N ARG A 389 0.08 19.17 18.56
CA ARG A 389 0.99 20.31 18.48
C ARG A 389 2.40 19.80 18.23
N HIS A 390 3.10 20.40 17.26
CA HIS A 390 4.52 20.17 17.05
C HIS A 390 5.26 21.44 16.64
N THR A 391 6.57 21.39 16.71
CA THR A 391 7.48 22.35 16.08
C THR A 391 8.23 21.61 14.97
N ASP A 392 8.21 22.15 13.75
CA ASP A 392 8.90 21.58 12.60
C ASP A 392 10.43 21.82 12.67
N GLU A 393 11.17 21.28 11.70
CA GLU A 393 12.63 21.42 11.60
C GLU A 393 13.11 22.86 11.41
N TYR A 394 12.22 23.76 10.94
CA TYR A 394 12.51 25.20 10.78
C TYR A 394 12.14 26.04 12.01
N GLY A 395 11.65 25.40 13.08
CA GLY A 395 11.22 26.07 14.30
C GLY A 395 9.80 26.63 14.25
N HIS A 396 9.03 26.36 13.21
CA HIS A 396 7.65 26.84 13.10
C HIS A 396 6.70 25.98 13.92
N LEU A 397 5.84 26.63 14.68
CA LEU A 397 4.83 25.99 15.48
C LEU A 397 3.60 25.64 14.62
N ARG A 398 3.18 24.38 14.67
CA ARG A 398 1.89 23.94 14.14
C ARG A 398 1.06 23.31 15.26
N SER A 399 -0.22 23.65 15.35
CA SER A 399 -1.14 23.02 16.29
C SER A 399 -2.54 22.95 15.72
N SER A 400 -3.28 21.92 16.13
CA SER A 400 -4.69 21.74 15.78
C SER A 400 -5.42 21.14 16.97
N ALA A 401 -6.60 21.67 17.29
CA ALA A 401 -7.56 21.09 18.20
C ALA A 401 -8.90 21.00 17.48
N GLN A 402 -9.40 19.78 17.26
CA GLN A 402 -10.62 19.50 16.53
C GLN A 402 -11.55 18.66 17.40
N PHE A 403 -12.84 18.97 17.39
CA PHE A 403 -13.89 18.29 18.12
C PHE A 403 -15.04 17.98 17.18
N ASP A 404 -15.61 16.77 17.28
CA ASP A 404 -16.79 16.35 16.58
C ASP A 404 -17.81 15.82 17.57
N LEU A 405 -19.03 16.30 17.50
CA LEU A 405 -20.17 15.91 18.32
C LEU A 405 -21.22 15.20 17.47
N GLY A 406 -21.54 13.98 17.81
CA GLY A 406 -22.67 13.26 17.23
C GLY A 406 -24.01 13.76 17.78
N LEU A 407 -24.92 14.11 16.91
CA LEU A 407 -26.27 14.56 17.21
C LEU A 407 -27.30 13.55 16.66
N PRO A 408 -28.54 13.54 17.19
CA PRO A 408 -29.58 12.67 16.67
C PRO A 408 -29.85 12.87 15.18
N GLY A 409 -30.34 11.82 14.50
CA GLY A 409 -30.73 11.87 13.10
C GLY A 409 -29.56 11.82 12.11
N GLY A 410 -28.36 11.35 12.51
CA GLY A 410 -27.20 11.24 11.61
C GLY A 410 -26.52 12.60 11.36
N LEU A 411 -26.68 13.56 12.26
CA LEU A 411 -26.00 14.85 12.21
C LEU A 411 -24.71 14.82 13.03
N THR A 412 -23.63 15.36 12.48
CA THR A 412 -22.37 15.61 13.20
C THR A 412 -22.04 17.09 13.15
N ALA A 413 -21.82 17.70 14.32
CA ALA A 413 -21.29 19.05 14.44
C ALA A 413 -19.80 19.00 14.72
N SER A 414 -19.00 19.82 14.04
CA SER A 414 -17.57 19.93 14.25
C SER A 414 -17.15 21.36 14.57
N ALA A 415 -16.12 21.52 15.40
CA ALA A 415 -15.51 22.82 15.68
C ALA A 415 -14.03 22.64 16.02
N GLY A 416 -13.22 23.65 15.72
CA GLY A 416 -11.80 23.57 16.01
C GLY A 416 -11.03 24.85 15.83
N GLU A 417 -9.75 24.77 16.21
CA GLU A 417 -8.76 25.82 16.03
C GLU A 417 -7.48 25.20 15.45
N THR A 418 -6.89 25.92 14.51
CA THR A 418 -5.60 25.53 13.91
C THR A 418 -4.67 26.72 13.87
N ARG A 419 -3.40 26.51 14.22
CA ARG A 419 -2.32 27.49 14.06
C ARG A 419 -1.23 26.87 13.20
N LEU A 420 -0.73 27.63 12.25
CA LEU A 420 0.36 27.24 11.36
C LEU A 420 1.11 28.46 10.85
N SER A 421 2.34 28.27 10.41
CA SER A 421 3.10 29.29 9.71
C SER A 421 2.74 29.29 8.22
N LEU A 422 2.36 30.46 7.70
CA LEU A 422 2.05 30.66 6.30
C LEU A 422 2.85 31.85 5.77
N ALA A 423 3.70 31.60 4.76
CA ALA A 423 4.59 32.61 4.18
C ALA A 423 5.45 33.34 5.26
N GLY A 424 5.96 32.60 6.25
CA GLY A 424 6.81 33.10 7.30
C GLY A 424 6.09 33.86 8.45
N ALA A 425 4.75 33.84 8.47
CA ALA A 425 3.95 34.46 9.53
C ALA A 425 3.01 33.44 10.17
N ASP A 426 2.93 33.45 11.50
CA ASP A 426 1.99 32.62 12.23
C ASP A 426 0.56 33.07 11.97
N LYS A 427 -0.31 32.12 11.64
CA LYS A 427 -1.73 32.32 11.36
C LYS A 427 -2.58 31.42 12.24
N ARG A 428 -3.67 31.98 12.74
CA ARG A 428 -4.70 31.24 13.50
C ARG A 428 -5.99 31.19 12.72
N TYR A 429 -6.59 30.00 12.70
CA TYR A 429 -7.86 29.72 12.04
C TYR A 429 -8.81 29.08 13.05
N THR A 430 -10.07 29.52 13.04
CA THR A 430 -11.16 28.84 13.74
C THR A 430 -12.13 28.29 12.71
N ASN A 431 -12.58 27.06 12.91
CA ASN A 431 -13.50 26.38 12.00
C ASN A 431 -14.70 25.83 12.76
N ALA A 432 -15.85 25.78 12.08
CA ALA A 432 -17.04 25.10 12.52
C ALA A 432 -17.72 24.45 11.30
N GLY A 433 -18.32 23.28 11.48
CA GLY A 433 -18.94 22.53 10.41
C GLY A 433 -20.14 21.69 10.87
N LEU A 434 -20.99 21.36 9.92
CA LEU A 434 -22.13 20.47 10.10
C LEU A 434 -22.12 19.44 8.97
N ARG A 435 -22.36 18.16 9.29
CA ARG A 435 -22.48 17.07 8.33
C ARG A 435 -23.73 16.27 8.62
N GLN A 436 -24.54 16.04 7.59
CA GLN A 436 -25.78 15.30 7.67
C GLN A 436 -25.76 14.11 6.71
N TYR A 437 -26.13 12.96 7.22
CA TYR A 437 -26.33 11.75 6.43
C TYR A 437 -27.82 11.56 6.14
N LEU A 438 -28.15 11.53 4.88
CA LEU A 438 -29.52 11.38 4.38
C LEU A 438 -29.58 10.14 3.48
N ASN A 439 -29.76 8.96 4.07
CA ASN A 439 -29.74 7.67 3.37
C ASN A 439 -28.47 7.45 2.52
N SER A 440 -28.56 7.74 1.22
CA SER A 440 -27.45 7.58 0.26
C SER A 440 -26.70 8.89 -0.05
N VAL A 441 -27.07 9.99 0.62
CA VAL A 441 -26.46 11.30 0.39
C VAL A 441 -25.84 11.83 1.67
N ILE A 442 -24.63 12.36 1.57
CA ILE A 442 -23.95 13.08 2.62
C ILE A 442 -23.85 14.54 2.21
N VAL A 443 -24.29 15.44 3.08
CA VAL A 443 -24.19 16.89 2.90
C VAL A 443 -23.33 17.46 4.01
N GLY A 444 -22.38 18.32 3.66
CA GLY A 444 -21.51 19.02 4.60
C GLY A 444 -21.50 20.53 4.35
N VAL A 445 -21.36 21.29 5.42
CA VAL A 445 -21.09 22.74 5.38
C VAL A 445 -20.03 23.05 6.41
N ASP A 446 -18.97 23.73 5.99
CA ASP A 446 -17.87 24.19 6.86
C ASP A 446 -17.68 25.70 6.70
N ALA A 447 -17.41 26.37 7.81
CA ALA A 447 -17.02 27.77 7.86
C ALA A 447 -15.68 27.92 8.56
N VAL A 448 -14.78 28.70 7.98
CA VAL A 448 -13.45 28.99 8.57
C VAL A 448 -13.26 30.50 8.63
N ARG A 449 -12.71 30.96 9.74
CA ARG A 449 -12.30 32.34 9.95
C ARG A 449 -10.82 32.41 10.29
N ALA A 450 -10.08 33.17 9.52
CA ALA A 450 -8.69 33.49 9.81
C ALA A 450 -8.60 34.69 10.76
N GLU A 451 -7.51 34.81 11.54
CA GLU A 451 -7.26 35.86 12.48
C GLU A 451 -7.31 37.29 11.87
N ASN A 452 -6.86 37.40 10.61
CA ASN A 452 -6.91 38.69 9.87
C ASN A 452 -8.33 39.05 9.39
N GLY A 453 -9.36 38.29 9.75
CA GLY A 453 -10.75 38.50 9.36
C GLY A 453 -11.16 37.87 8.02
N GLY A 454 -10.24 37.23 7.30
CA GLY A 454 -10.54 36.42 6.12
C GLY A 454 -11.48 35.27 6.44
N THR A 455 -12.39 34.93 5.54
CA THR A 455 -13.40 33.89 5.75
C THR A 455 -13.47 32.94 4.56
N LEU A 456 -13.69 31.65 4.85
CA LEU A 456 -14.01 30.60 3.90
C LEU A 456 -15.34 29.97 4.32
N ALA A 457 -16.27 29.83 3.38
CA ALA A 457 -17.44 28.98 3.50
C ALA A 457 -17.35 27.87 2.47
N HIS A 458 -17.52 26.62 2.89
CA HIS A 458 -17.48 25.45 2.01
C HIS A 458 -18.74 24.63 2.19
N ALA A 459 -19.35 24.21 1.08
CA ALA A 459 -20.48 23.30 1.07
C ALA A 459 -20.15 22.14 0.14
N GLU A 460 -20.46 20.92 0.58
CA GLU A 460 -20.20 19.69 -0.20
C GLU A 460 -21.38 18.73 -0.14
N PHE A 461 -21.52 17.90 -1.17
CA PHE A 461 -22.33 16.70 -1.09
C PHE A 461 -21.62 15.52 -1.72
N LYS A 462 -21.94 14.29 -1.26
CA LYS A 462 -21.46 13.03 -1.82
C LYS A 462 -22.60 12.03 -1.89
N THR A 463 -22.64 11.23 -2.94
CA THR A 463 -23.63 10.17 -3.12
C THR A 463 -23.08 9.02 -3.94
N GLY A 464 -23.67 7.85 -3.79
CA GLY A 464 -23.41 6.66 -4.60
C GLY A 464 -24.55 6.35 -5.54
N PHE A 465 -24.28 6.14 -6.82
CA PHE A 465 -25.27 5.78 -7.82
C PHE A 465 -24.67 4.84 -8.89
N GLY A 466 -25.27 3.67 -9.08
CA GLY A 466 -24.89 2.74 -10.16
C GLY A 466 -23.42 2.27 -10.14
N GLY A 467 -22.81 2.12 -8.96
CA GLY A 467 -21.39 1.77 -8.81
C GLY A 467 -20.43 2.97 -8.94
N LEU A 468 -20.97 4.18 -9.12
CA LEU A 468 -20.21 5.42 -9.11
C LEU A 468 -20.42 6.17 -7.81
N SER A 469 -19.37 6.80 -7.30
CA SER A 469 -19.40 7.82 -6.26
C SER A 469 -19.31 9.19 -6.91
N ILE A 470 -20.25 10.07 -6.59
CA ILE A 470 -20.33 11.43 -7.13
C ILE A 470 -20.22 12.40 -5.96
N GLY A 471 -19.27 13.31 -6.03
CA GLY A 471 -19.11 14.40 -5.07
C GLY A 471 -19.05 15.74 -5.78
N ALA A 472 -19.61 16.76 -5.16
CA ALA A 472 -19.43 18.14 -5.59
C ALA A 472 -19.26 19.05 -4.36
N GLY A 473 -18.47 20.10 -4.53
CA GLY A 473 -18.21 21.09 -3.50
C GLY A 473 -18.10 22.49 -4.06
N HIS A 474 -18.49 23.46 -3.25
CA HIS A 474 -18.34 24.87 -3.52
C HIS A 474 -17.68 25.56 -2.34
N SER A 475 -16.61 26.29 -2.61
CA SER A 475 -15.92 27.12 -1.62
C SER A 475 -16.05 28.59 -2.02
N ALA A 476 -16.49 29.42 -1.09
CA ALA A 476 -16.52 30.87 -1.23
C ALA A 476 -15.52 31.51 -0.24
N LEU A 477 -14.60 32.30 -0.78
CA LEU A 477 -13.57 32.99 -0.01
C LEU A 477 -13.84 34.49 0.00
N ALA A 478 -13.59 35.11 1.13
CA ALA A 478 -13.79 36.57 1.26
C ALA A 478 -12.74 37.21 2.17
N ARG A 479 -12.58 38.52 2.07
CA ARG A 479 -11.71 39.36 2.89
C ARG A 479 -10.25 38.89 2.90
N GLY A 480 -9.74 38.47 1.73
CA GLY A 480 -8.35 38.03 1.60
C GLY A 480 -8.02 36.77 2.39
N PHE A 481 -8.95 35.81 2.47
CA PHE A 481 -8.67 34.52 3.09
C PHE A 481 -7.53 33.82 2.34
N ALA A 482 -6.53 33.37 3.09
CA ALA A 482 -5.43 32.56 2.59
C ALA A 482 -5.09 31.48 3.61
N SER A 483 -4.66 30.31 3.13
CA SER A 483 -4.31 29.13 3.92
C SER A 483 -3.28 28.29 3.16
N GLU A 484 -2.86 27.13 3.69
CA GLU A 484 -2.02 26.19 2.93
C GLU A 484 -2.74 25.65 1.67
N ILE A 485 -4.06 25.47 1.74
CA ILE A 485 -4.89 24.98 0.63
C ILE A 485 -5.14 26.10 -0.41
N PHE A 486 -5.34 27.32 0.07
CA PHE A 486 -5.58 28.50 -0.73
C PHE A 486 -4.41 29.49 -0.53
N GLN A 487 -3.33 29.22 -1.25
CA GLN A 487 -2.07 29.97 -1.09
C GLN A 487 -2.25 31.47 -1.31
N PRO A 488 -1.54 32.31 -0.56
CA PRO A 488 -1.52 33.76 -0.78
C PRO A 488 -1.09 34.06 -2.21
N SER A 489 -1.83 34.95 -2.88
CA SER A 489 -1.59 35.35 -4.27
C SER A 489 -1.89 36.83 -4.44
N SER A 490 -1.29 37.49 -5.43
CA SER A 490 -1.64 38.85 -5.87
C SER A 490 -3.05 38.93 -6.47
N ASP A 491 -3.57 37.83 -7.00
CA ASP A 491 -4.95 37.69 -7.47
C ASP A 491 -5.54 36.44 -6.78
N PRO A 492 -6.12 36.63 -5.57
CA PRO A 492 -6.56 35.51 -4.76
C PRO A 492 -7.83 34.86 -5.32
N ILE A 493 -8.03 33.59 -4.94
CA ILE A 493 -9.22 32.84 -5.29
C ILE A 493 -10.43 33.42 -4.52
N ARG A 494 -11.48 33.77 -5.25
CA ARG A 494 -12.78 34.21 -4.71
C ARG A 494 -13.73 33.03 -4.50
N SER A 495 -13.72 32.06 -5.43
CA SER A 495 -14.48 30.83 -5.26
C SER A 495 -13.83 29.67 -5.98
N ARG A 496 -14.08 28.46 -5.46
CA ARG A 496 -13.69 27.19 -6.06
C ARG A 496 -14.89 26.27 -6.17
N ASP A 497 -15.12 25.74 -7.36
CA ASP A 497 -16.09 24.68 -7.63
C ASP A 497 -15.33 23.38 -7.89
N GLU A 498 -15.72 22.30 -7.25
CA GLU A 498 -15.13 20.97 -7.42
C GLU A 498 -16.22 19.95 -7.73
N VAL A 499 -15.98 19.10 -8.72
CA VAL A 499 -16.82 17.95 -9.04
C VAL A 499 -15.91 16.74 -9.20
N ARG A 500 -16.29 15.64 -8.59
CA ARG A 500 -15.56 14.40 -8.68
C ARG A 500 -16.47 13.22 -8.91
N VAL A 501 -16.08 12.34 -9.81
CA VAL A 501 -16.75 11.07 -10.11
C VAL A 501 -15.73 9.97 -10.10
N ASP A 502 -15.90 9.00 -9.20
CA ASP A 502 -15.04 7.82 -9.09
C ASP A 502 -15.90 6.56 -9.14
N GLY A 503 -15.38 5.48 -9.67
CA GLY A 503 -16.07 4.20 -9.61
C GLY A 503 -15.56 3.16 -10.59
N LEU A 504 -16.36 2.11 -10.73
CA LEU A 504 -16.08 0.96 -11.56
C LEU A 504 -17.10 0.90 -12.69
N LEU A 505 -16.65 1.09 -13.92
CA LEU A 505 -17.51 0.95 -15.11
C LEU A 505 -17.44 -0.49 -15.63
N PRO A 506 -18.58 -1.23 -15.65
CA PRO A 506 -18.63 -2.52 -16.32
C PRO A 506 -18.50 -2.30 -17.83
N SER A 507 -17.49 -2.90 -18.46
CA SER A 507 -17.19 -2.72 -19.88
C SER A 507 -17.56 -3.96 -20.72
N SER A 508 -17.20 -5.13 -20.23
CA SER A 508 -17.52 -6.43 -20.86
C SER A 508 -17.46 -7.52 -19.79
N PRO A 509 -17.98 -8.73 -20.05
CA PRO A 509 -17.84 -9.84 -19.10
C PRO A 509 -16.37 -10.04 -18.70
N GLY A 510 -16.08 -9.90 -17.39
CA GLY A 510 -14.74 -10.02 -16.82
C GLY A 510 -13.79 -8.85 -17.00
N LEU A 511 -14.25 -7.69 -17.50
CA LEU A 511 -13.46 -6.46 -17.56
C LEU A 511 -14.20 -5.32 -16.84
N VAL A 512 -13.63 -4.89 -15.73
CA VAL A 512 -14.08 -3.73 -14.97
C VAL A 512 -13.04 -2.62 -15.14
N LEU A 513 -13.50 -1.42 -15.45
CA LEU A 513 -12.65 -0.25 -15.66
C LEU A 513 -12.78 0.70 -14.46
N PRO A 514 -11.81 0.76 -13.56
CA PRO A 514 -11.72 1.86 -12.60
C PRO A 514 -11.57 3.19 -13.33
N VAL A 515 -12.45 4.14 -13.01
CA VAL A 515 -12.45 5.48 -13.58
C VAL A 515 -12.46 6.53 -12.48
N SER A 516 -11.77 7.64 -12.74
CA SER A 516 -11.78 8.82 -11.88
C SER A 516 -11.79 10.07 -12.77
N LEU A 517 -12.70 10.97 -12.50
CA LEU A 517 -12.77 12.29 -13.12
C LEU A 517 -12.90 13.34 -12.02
N ALA A 518 -11.97 14.29 -11.98
CA ALA A 518 -12.05 15.44 -11.09
C ALA A 518 -11.99 16.73 -11.92
N VAL A 519 -12.89 17.64 -11.65
CA VAL A 519 -12.95 18.98 -12.25
C VAL A 519 -12.89 19.99 -11.13
N GLN A 520 -11.91 20.87 -11.17
CA GLN A 520 -11.78 22.00 -10.27
C GLN A 520 -11.81 23.29 -11.09
N ARG A 521 -12.58 24.26 -10.65
CA ARG A 521 -12.68 25.56 -11.26
C ARG A 521 -12.53 26.64 -10.22
N ASP A 522 -11.48 27.43 -10.33
CA ASP A 522 -11.23 28.59 -9.49
C ASP A 522 -11.65 29.87 -10.22
N ARG A 523 -12.34 30.75 -9.51
CA ARG A 523 -12.62 32.10 -9.93
C ARG A 523 -11.79 33.03 -9.07
N LEU A 524 -10.99 33.87 -9.68
CA LEU A 524 -10.11 34.83 -9.04
C LEU A 524 -10.85 36.15 -8.77
N GLU A 525 -10.26 37.02 -7.96
CA GLU A 525 -10.84 38.35 -7.68
C GLU A 525 -10.90 39.24 -8.93
N SER A 526 -9.96 39.06 -9.86
CA SER A 526 -9.95 39.69 -11.19
C SER A 526 -11.04 39.18 -12.14
N ASP A 527 -11.93 38.26 -11.70
CA ASP A 527 -12.87 37.47 -12.52
C ASP A 527 -12.19 36.50 -13.52
N ALA A 528 -10.87 36.37 -13.54
CA ALA A 528 -10.18 35.35 -14.28
C ALA A 528 -10.55 33.96 -13.74
N ARG A 529 -10.46 32.96 -14.63
CA ARG A 529 -10.85 31.59 -14.31
C ARG A 529 -9.70 30.63 -14.56
N ASN A 530 -9.42 29.82 -13.56
CA ASN A 530 -8.51 28.69 -13.69
C ASN A 530 -9.34 27.40 -13.63
N THR A 531 -9.11 26.50 -14.56
CA THR A 531 -9.82 25.23 -14.59
C THR A 531 -8.82 24.11 -14.74
N GLN A 532 -8.97 23.10 -13.89
CA GLN A 532 -8.19 21.85 -13.95
C GLN A 532 -9.15 20.68 -14.11
N VAL A 533 -8.81 19.78 -15.02
CA VAL A 533 -9.51 18.51 -15.23
C VAL A 533 -8.50 17.40 -15.13
N ASP A 534 -8.69 16.50 -14.18
CA ASP A 534 -7.91 15.28 -14.01
C ASP A 534 -8.80 14.09 -14.35
N ALA A 535 -8.42 13.32 -15.36
CA ALA A 535 -9.14 12.11 -15.77
C ALA A 535 -8.20 10.91 -15.71
N ARG A 536 -8.67 9.79 -15.16
CA ARG A 536 -7.93 8.53 -15.11
C ARG A 536 -8.84 7.37 -15.48
N VAL A 537 -8.30 6.47 -16.29
CA VAL A 537 -8.92 5.18 -16.60
C VAL A 537 -7.86 4.11 -16.38
N ALA A 538 -8.22 3.03 -15.71
CA ALA A 538 -7.35 1.87 -15.54
C ALA A 538 -8.05 0.61 -16.04
N ALA A 539 -7.26 -0.40 -16.37
CA ALA A 539 -7.74 -1.73 -16.74
C ALA A 539 -6.77 -2.77 -16.19
N TYR A 540 -7.32 -3.87 -15.71
CA TYR A 540 -6.56 -5.05 -15.34
C TYR A 540 -7.11 -6.27 -16.04
N ARG A 541 -6.28 -6.98 -16.80
CA ARG A 541 -6.69 -8.20 -17.49
C ARG A 541 -5.49 -9.11 -17.74
N ASN A 542 -5.63 -10.40 -17.41
CA ASN A 542 -4.62 -11.45 -17.68
C ASN A 542 -3.22 -11.10 -17.16
N GLY A 543 -3.12 -10.58 -15.92
CA GLY A 543 -1.85 -10.19 -15.31
C GLY A 543 -1.22 -8.92 -15.91
N THR A 544 -1.96 -8.18 -16.73
CA THR A 544 -1.53 -6.88 -17.27
C THR A 544 -2.36 -5.77 -16.63
N ALA A 545 -1.70 -4.83 -15.97
CA ALA A 545 -2.30 -3.59 -15.49
C ALA A 545 -1.92 -2.45 -16.44
N ILE A 546 -2.90 -1.67 -16.86
CA ILE A 546 -2.70 -0.47 -17.67
C ILE A 546 -3.48 0.66 -17.04
N SER A 547 -2.88 1.83 -16.87
CA SER A 547 -3.59 3.04 -16.46
C SER A 547 -3.15 4.22 -17.31
N ASN A 548 -4.09 5.08 -17.64
CA ASN A 548 -3.83 6.34 -18.30
C ASN A 548 -4.46 7.47 -17.50
N ALA A 549 -3.66 8.44 -17.10
CA ALA A 549 -4.10 9.66 -16.44
C ALA A 549 -3.81 10.85 -17.36
N VAL A 550 -4.76 11.73 -17.49
CA VAL A 550 -4.65 12.98 -18.26
C VAL A 550 -5.00 14.14 -17.35
N ARG A 551 -4.14 15.15 -17.33
CA ARG A 551 -4.38 16.42 -16.68
C ARG A 551 -4.51 17.49 -17.73
N TRP A 552 -5.57 18.26 -17.66
CA TRP A 552 -5.78 19.46 -18.45
C TRP A 552 -5.90 20.68 -17.53
N GLN A 553 -5.20 21.75 -17.84
CA GLN A 553 -5.22 22.99 -17.06
C GLN A 553 -5.41 24.19 -17.98
N SER A 554 -6.22 25.14 -17.54
CA SER A 554 -6.38 26.44 -18.18
C SER A 554 -6.20 27.52 -17.11
N LEU A 555 -5.16 28.35 -17.26
CA LEU A 555 -4.77 29.43 -16.37
C LEU A 555 -4.85 30.74 -17.18
N GLY A 556 -6.00 31.42 -17.17
CA GLY A 556 -6.24 32.54 -18.06
C GLY A 556 -6.19 32.10 -19.52
N GLU A 557 -5.26 32.67 -20.30
CA GLU A 557 -5.01 32.30 -21.71
C GLU A 557 -4.11 31.08 -21.89
N TYR A 558 -3.33 30.73 -20.86
CA TYR A 558 -2.43 29.58 -20.90
C TYR A 558 -3.22 28.27 -20.76
N ARG A 559 -2.99 27.35 -21.70
CA ARG A 559 -3.61 26.03 -21.71
C ARG A 559 -2.52 24.96 -21.77
N HIS A 560 -2.52 24.10 -20.80
CA HIS A 560 -1.61 22.98 -20.70
C HIS A 560 -2.39 21.67 -20.59
N ALA A 561 -1.90 20.63 -21.23
CA ALA A 561 -2.44 19.29 -21.07
C ALA A 561 -1.32 18.27 -21.23
N ASP A 562 -1.24 17.38 -20.27
CA ASP A 562 -0.26 16.30 -20.22
C ASP A 562 -0.92 14.99 -19.83
N GLY A 563 -0.25 13.89 -20.09
CA GLY A 563 -0.73 12.58 -19.73
C GLY A 563 0.38 11.64 -19.28
N LEU A 564 -0.02 10.65 -18.53
CA LEU A 564 0.82 9.59 -17.98
C LEU A 564 0.17 8.24 -18.29
N LEU A 565 0.79 7.46 -19.17
CA LEU A 565 0.45 6.08 -19.44
C LEU A 565 1.39 5.16 -18.66
N GLN A 566 0.84 4.26 -17.88
CA GLN A 566 1.59 3.27 -17.12
C GLN A 566 1.11 1.87 -17.50
N MET A 567 2.03 0.93 -17.58
CA MET A 567 1.76 -0.47 -17.83
C MET A 567 2.66 -1.33 -16.96
N SER A 568 2.09 -2.35 -16.34
CA SER A 568 2.85 -3.39 -15.65
C SER A 568 2.34 -4.77 -16.04
N ARG A 569 3.25 -5.72 -16.18
CA ARG A 569 2.93 -7.12 -16.46
C ARG A 569 4.01 -8.04 -15.90
N ARG A 570 3.60 -9.19 -15.39
CA ARG A 570 4.55 -10.26 -15.06
C ARG A 570 4.35 -11.45 -16.00
N VAL A 571 5.44 -11.86 -16.69
CA VAL A 571 5.44 -12.95 -17.66
C VAL A 571 6.60 -13.88 -17.36
N ALA A 572 6.32 -15.18 -17.13
CA ALA A 572 7.33 -16.22 -16.88
C ALA A 572 8.35 -15.83 -15.77
N GLY A 573 7.87 -15.18 -14.70
CA GLY A 573 8.73 -14.75 -13.58
C GLY A 573 9.54 -13.47 -13.85
N ILE A 574 9.34 -12.81 -14.99
CA ILE A 574 9.91 -11.50 -15.33
C ILE A 574 8.84 -10.45 -15.12
N GLY A 575 9.08 -9.48 -14.23
CA GLY A 575 8.28 -8.27 -14.13
C GLY A 575 8.72 -7.26 -15.19
N VAL A 576 7.76 -6.63 -15.82
CA VAL A 576 7.98 -5.59 -16.83
C VAL A 576 7.10 -4.42 -16.49
N THR A 577 7.70 -3.23 -16.30
CA THR A 577 6.99 -1.99 -16.09
C THR A 577 7.36 -0.98 -17.15
N GLY A 578 6.38 -0.26 -17.65
CA GLY A 578 6.57 0.80 -18.64
C GLY A 578 5.79 2.05 -18.21
N GLN A 579 6.40 3.20 -18.39
CA GLN A 579 5.79 4.49 -18.13
C GLN A 579 6.11 5.44 -19.26
N MET A 580 5.08 6.13 -19.78
CA MET A 580 5.21 7.14 -20.81
C MET A 580 4.55 8.42 -20.32
N GLN A 581 5.33 9.50 -20.23
CA GLN A 581 4.80 10.84 -20.07
C GLN A 581 4.68 11.50 -21.44
N TYR A 582 3.60 12.20 -21.67
CA TYR A 582 3.36 12.87 -22.93
C TYR A 582 2.63 14.20 -22.72
N ALA A 583 3.01 15.19 -23.51
CA ALA A 583 2.31 16.46 -23.62
C ALA A 583 1.25 16.37 -24.71
N ILE A 584 0.08 17.00 -24.47
CA ILE A 584 -1.01 17.15 -25.43
C ILE A 584 -1.06 18.60 -25.90
N ARG A 585 -0.82 19.54 -24.98
CA ARG A 585 -0.76 20.99 -25.24
C ARG A 585 0.33 21.64 -24.38
N PRO A 586 0.97 22.73 -24.82
CA PRO A 586 0.74 23.44 -26.11
C PRO A 586 1.27 22.69 -27.33
N VAL A 587 2.33 21.90 -27.19
CA VAL A 587 2.95 21.12 -28.27
C VAL A 587 2.82 19.64 -27.96
N PRO A 588 2.12 18.85 -28.78
CA PRO A 588 1.97 17.43 -28.54
C PRO A 588 3.29 16.68 -28.78
N GLY A 589 3.59 15.73 -27.90
CA GLY A 589 4.79 14.92 -28.00
C GLY A 589 5.01 14.04 -26.77
N VAL A 590 5.82 13.00 -26.91
CA VAL A 590 6.29 12.20 -25.78
C VAL A 590 7.41 12.97 -25.08
N THR A 591 7.27 13.20 -23.79
CA THR A 591 8.26 13.93 -22.97
C THR A 591 9.25 12.99 -22.30
N SER A 592 8.79 11.81 -21.86
CA SER A 592 9.68 10.77 -21.33
C SER A 592 9.13 9.36 -21.52
N LEU A 593 10.05 8.40 -21.61
CA LEU A 593 9.79 6.97 -21.56
C LEU A 593 10.67 6.34 -20.50
N ALA A 594 10.05 5.62 -19.56
CA ALA A 594 10.75 4.77 -18.60
C ALA A 594 10.33 3.33 -18.82
N PHE A 595 11.29 2.43 -18.74
CA PHE A 595 11.08 1.00 -18.86
C PHE A 595 11.93 0.29 -17.82
N ALA A 596 11.36 -0.65 -17.08
CA ALA A 596 12.11 -1.47 -16.14
C ALA A 596 11.73 -2.93 -16.26
N ILE A 597 12.70 -3.79 -16.01
CA ILE A 597 12.57 -5.23 -15.95
C ILE A 597 13.10 -5.70 -14.61
N ASP A 598 12.35 -6.53 -13.92
CA ASP A 598 12.79 -7.24 -12.73
C ASP A 598 12.71 -8.75 -12.95
N LYS A 599 13.71 -9.48 -12.44
CA LYS A 599 13.76 -10.93 -12.54
C LYS A 599 14.44 -11.54 -11.32
N TYR A 600 13.78 -12.52 -10.73
CA TYR A 600 14.43 -13.43 -9.80
C TYR A 600 15.27 -14.45 -10.56
N LEU A 601 16.56 -14.48 -10.26
CA LEU A 601 17.51 -15.45 -10.77
C LEU A 601 17.62 -16.64 -9.80
N ALA A 602 18.37 -17.66 -10.19
CA ALA A 602 18.67 -18.77 -9.30
C ALA A 602 19.41 -18.30 -8.03
N GLU A 603 19.33 -19.08 -6.96
CA GLU A 603 20.05 -18.86 -5.68
C GLU A 603 19.74 -17.53 -4.96
N GLY A 604 18.53 -16.97 -5.16
CA GLY A 604 18.08 -15.77 -4.44
C GLY A 604 18.68 -14.45 -4.94
N TYR A 605 19.23 -14.42 -6.15
CA TYR A 605 19.58 -13.17 -6.80
C TYR A 605 18.36 -12.51 -7.43
N MET A 606 18.29 -11.20 -7.32
CA MET A 606 17.31 -10.37 -8.03
C MET A 606 18.05 -9.37 -8.91
N LEU A 607 17.72 -9.37 -10.19
CA LEU A 607 18.22 -8.41 -11.17
C LEU A 607 17.09 -7.42 -11.52
N ASN A 608 17.40 -6.13 -11.43
CA ASN A 608 16.53 -5.07 -11.93
C ASN A 608 17.31 -4.21 -12.95
N LEU A 609 16.75 -4.00 -14.11
CA LEU A 609 17.30 -3.17 -15.18
C LEU A 609 16.30 -2.07 -15.51
N GLY A 610 16.73 -0.82 -15.50
CA GLY A 610 15.91 0.33 -15.82
C GLY A 610 16.53 1.19 -16.92
N VAL A 611 15.69 1.75 -17.77
CA VAL A 611 16.07 2.73 -18.78
C VAL A 611 15.04 3.86 -18.73
N LEU A 612 15.53 5.09 -18.61
CA LEU A 612 14.73 6.32 -18.74
C LEU A 612 15.25 7.12 -19.91
N ARG A 613 14.37 7.57 -20.78
CA ARG A 613 14.66 8.56 -21.82
C ARG A 613 13.80 9.79 -21.63
N ALA A 614 14.42 10.95 -21.48
CA ALA A 614 13.77 12.26 -21.64
C ALA A 614 13.93 12.71 -23.11
N PHE A 615 12.87 13.21 -23.74
CA PHE A 615 12.86 13.61 -25.15
C PHE A 615 13.03 15.12 -25.34
N ASP A 616 12.72 15.90 -24.33
CA ASP A 616 12.96 17.35 -24.24
C ASP A 616 14.45 17.69 -24.09
N LEU A 617 15.24 16.77 -23.55
CA LEU A 617 16.68 16.79 -23.46
C LEU A 617 17.25 15.51 -24.08
N PRO A 618 18.39 15.52 -24.80
CA PRO A 618 19.01 14.28 -25.30
C PRO A 618 19.64 13.48 -24.17
N HIS A 619 18.77 12.94 -23.29
CA HIS A 619 19.15 12.34 -22.02
C HIS A 619 18.63 10.92 -21.90
N TYR A 620 19.54 9.99 -21.58
CA TYR A 620 19.26 8.61 -21.22
C TYR A 620 19.88 8.30 -19.87
N ASP A 621 19.10 7.69 -18.99
CA ASP A 621 19.59 7.06 -17.78
C ASP A 621 19.41 5.55 -17.88
N ILE A 622 20.45 4.81 -17.57
CA ILE A 622 20.43 3.35 -17.49
C ILE A 622 20.83 2.98 -16.08
N THR A 623 20.03 2.13 -15.44
CA THR A 623 20.31 1.59 -14.10
C THR A 623 20.30 0.08 -14.15
N ALA A 624 21.23 -0.54 -13.44
CA ALA A 624 21.29 -1.98 -13.23
C ALA A 624 21.51 -2.24 -11.74
N ASN A 625 20.60 -2.99 -11.13
CA ASN A 625 20.70 -3.38 -9.72
C ASN A 625 20.75 -4.90 -9.65
N LEU A 626 21.77 -5.42 -8.97
CA LEU A 626 21.88 -6.84 -8.65
C LEU A 626 21.86 -7.00 -7.14
N ASN A 627 20.86 -7.66 -6.63
CA ASN A 627 20.62 -7.82 -5.21
C ASN A 627 20.64 -9.30 -4.83
N LYS A 628 21.12 -9.62 -3.63
CA LYS A 628 21.12 -10.99 -3.08
C LYS A 628 20.75 -10.98 -1.62
N SER A 629 19.77 -11.82 -1.26
CA SER A 629 19.52 -12.20 0.13
C SER A 629 20.43 -13.37 0.50
N LEU A 630 21.17 -13.20 1.59
CA LEU A 630 22.05 -14.21 2.17
C LEU A 630 21.45 -14.86 3.44
N GLY A 631 20.15 -14.69 3.64
CA GLY A 631 19.41 -15.17 4.80
C GLY A 631 19.53 -14.22 5.99
N SER A 632 20.73 -14.09 6.57
CA SER A 632 20.99 -13.21 7.72
C SER A 632 21.20 -11.74 7.34
N PHE A 633 21.50 -11.43 6.09
CA PHE A 633 21.66 -10.08 5.58
C PHE A 633 21.45 -10.03 4.07
N GLY A 634 21.27 -8.85 3.52
CA GLY A 634 21.15 -8.58 2.11
C GLY A 634 22.27 -7.70 1.58
N LEU A 635 22.69 -7.96 0.34
CA LEU A 635 23.69 -7.18 -0.38
C LEU A 635 23.13 -6.72 -1.71
N GLY A 636 23.29 -5.43 -2.01
CA GLY A 636 22.88 -4.81 -3.27
C GLY A 636 24.05 -4.14 -3.96
N LEU A 637 24.13 -4.32 -5.28
CA LEU A 637 25.06 -3.62 -6.16
C LEU A 637 24.25 -2.84 -7.18
N THR A 638 24.59 -1.57 -7.35
CA THR A 638 23.95 -0.68 -8.32
C THR A 638 24.99 -0.16 -9.31
N ALA A 639 24.67 -0.16 -10.58
CA ALA A 639 25.41 0.55 -11.61
C ALA A 639 24.48 1.54 -12.33
N ARG A 640 24.98 2.73 -12.60
CA ARG A 640 24.24 3.79 -13.31
C ARG A 640 25.09 4.37 -14.42
N TYR A 641 24.42 4.72 -15.51
CA TYR A 641 25.03 5.44 -16.62
C TYR A 641 24.04 6.47 -17.17
N SER A 642 24.51 7.67 -17.37
CA SER A 642 23.78 8.76 -18.03
C SER A 642 24.56 9.28 -19.24
N THR A 643 23.87 9.64 -20.30
CA THR A 643 24.48 10.25 -21.50
C THR A 643 25.09 11.62 -21.23
N GLN A 644 24.81 12.24 -20.10
CA GLN A 644 25.51 13.46 -19.65
C GLN A 644 26.92 13.19 -19.10
N HIS A 645 27.48 12.02 -19.41
CA HIS A 645 28.80 11.54 -18.94
C HIS A 645 28.86 11.31 -17.42
N GLU A 646 27.71 11.13 -16.80
CA GLU A 646 27.63 10.69 -15.43
C GLU A 646 27.56 9.16 -15.37
N TYR A 647 28.45 8.56 -14.62
CA TYR A 647 28.42 7.15 -14.31
C TYR A 647 28.63 6.97 -12.82
N GLY A 648 28.05 5.91 -12.29
CA GLY A 648 28.14 5.64 -10.86
C GLY A 648 28.01 4.16 -10.55
N ALA A 649 28.49 3.82 -9.39
CA ALA A 649 28.33 2.50 -8.78
C ALA A 649 27.97 2.67 -7.31
N GLY A 650 27.11 1.81 -6.81
CA GLY A 650 26.71 1.79 -5.42
C GLY A 650 26.79 0.39 -4.84
N ILE A 651 27.07 0.31 -3.55
CA ILE A 651 26.93 -0.89 -2.76
C ILE A 651 26.02 -0.60 -1.57
N GLN A 652 25.11 -1.51 -1.29
CA GLN A 652 24.20 -1.42 -0.17
C GLN A 652 24.21 -2.72 0.62
N PHE A 653 24.31 -2.61 1.92
CA PHE A 653 24.19 -3.70 2.88
C PHE A 653 22.96 -3.45 3.75
N PHE A 654 22.09 -4.43 3.87
CA PHE A 654 20.93 -4.41 4.75
C PHE A 654 20.97 -5.57 5.73
N MET A 655 20.62 -5.32 6.99
CA MET A 655 20.48 -6.34 8.02
C MET A 655 19.42 -5.93 9.02
N ALA A 656 18.48 -6.80 9.25
CA ALA A 656 17.55 -6.70 10.37
C ALA A 656 18.09 -7.53 11.57
N LEU A 657 17.81 -7.06 12.77
CA LEU A 657 18.22 -7.66 14.03
C LEU A 657 17.04 -7.67 15.00
N GLY A 658 16.77 -8.81 15.59
CA GLY A 658 15.73 -8.96 16.60
C GLY A 658 16.01 -10.10 17.55
N ARG A 659 15.26 -10.16 18.65
CA ARG A 659 15.29 -11.33 19.54
C ARG A 659 14.08 -12.21 19.24
N GLU A 660 14.32 -13.50 19.17
CA GLU A 660 13.24 -14.49 19.10
C GLU A 660 12.45 -14.43 20.40
N PRO A 661 11.13 -14.17 20.37
CA PRO A 661 10.36 -13.82 21.59
C PRO A 661 10.39 -14.87 22.69
N ARG A 662 10.56 -16.15 22.36
CA ARG A 662 10.52 -17.24 23.34
C ARG A 662 11.90 -17.68 23.84
N SER A 663 12.86 -17.84 22.94
CA SER A 663 14.22 -18.28 23.30
C SER A 663 15.09 -17.15 23.81
N GLY A 664 14.75 -15.91 23.45
CA GLY A 664 15.54 -14.73 23.69
C GLY A 664 16.85 -14.69 22.88
N ALA A 665 17.05 -15.61 21.94
CA ALA A 665 18.23 -15.63 21.09
C ALA A 665 18.18 -14.49 20.05
N TRP A 666 19.34 -13.88 19.78
CA TRP A 666 19.45 -12.91 18.72
C TRP A 666 19.36 -13.58 17.35
N HIS A 667 18.57 -12.99 16.47
CA HIS A 667 18.36 -13.41 15.10
C HIS A 667 18.65 -12.25 14.15
N THR A 668 19.32 -12.54 13.06
CA THR A 668 19.55 -11.58 11.96
C THR A 668 18.81 -12.04 10.72
N ASP A 669 18.24 -11.11 9.97
CA ASP A 669 17.46 -11.40 8.76
C ASP A 669 17.79 -10.41 7.65
N ALA A 670 17.64 -10.87 6.41
CA ALA A 670 17.66 -10.02 5.23
C ALA A 670 16.32 -9.32 4.96
N GLN A 671 15.27 -9.70 5.71
CA GLN A 671 13.94 -9.08 5.64
C GLN A 671 13.77 -8.08 6.80
N PRO A 672 13.04 -6.97 6.60
CA PRO A 672 12.80 -6.00 7.66
C PRO A 672 11.95 -6.60 8.79
N LEU A 673 12.36 -6.37 10.02
CA LEU A 673 11.68 -6.81 11.23
C LEU A 673 10.99 -5.66 11.97
N ALA A 674 11.62 -4.49 12.03
CA ALA A 674 11.17 -3.37 12.85
C ALA A 674 9.77 -2.85 12.45
N GLY A 675 9.41 -2.92 11.16
CA GLY A 675 8.09 -2.50 10.68
C GLY A 675 6.98 -3.57 10.82
N ASN A 676 7.33 -4.82 11.16
CA ASN A 676 6.40 -5.94 11.08
C ASN A 676 6.09 -6.59 12.45
N GLY A 677 6.95 -6.43 13.44
CA GLY A 677 6.86 -7.17 14.68
C GLY A 677 7.31 -8.64 14.54
N ALA A 678 7.43 -9.34 15.64
CA ALA A 678 7.88 -10.73 15.68
C ALA A 678 6.94 -11.59 16.55
N ALA A 679 6.63 -12.80 16.06
CA ALA A 679 5.88 -13.80 16.80
C ALA A 679 6.60 -15.15 16.72
N SER A 680 6.60 -15.86 17.84
CA SER A 680 7.14 -17.22 17.92
C SER A 680 5.99 -18.23 17.96
N ILE A 681 5.92 -19.06 16.93
CA ILE A 681 4.89 -20.10 16.82
C ILE A 681 5.54 -21.46 17.03
N ARG A 682 4.97 -22.26 17.94
CA ARG A 682 5.36 -23.64 18.13
C ARG A 682 4.21 -24.57 17.82
N VAL A 683 4.39 -25.40 16.84
CA VAL A 683 3.46 -26.47 16.51
C VAL A 683 3.82 -27.71 17.32
N PHE A 684 2.85 -28.34 17.94
CA PHE A 684 3.00 -29.59 18.67
C PHE A 684 1.81 -30.52 18.40
N VAL A 685 2.05 -31.80 18.58
CA VAL A 685 0.97 -32.78 18.52
C VAL A 685 0.41 -32.94 19.92
N ASP A 686 -0.84 -32.62 20.11
CA ASP A 686 -1.60 -32.85 21.34
C ASP A 686 -2.20 -34.27 21.28
N LYS A 687 -1.52 -35.22 21.93
CA LYS A 687 -1.91 -36.65 21.90
C LYS A 687 -3.12 -36.96 22.76
N ASN A 688 -3.36 -36.15 23.77
CA ASN A 688 -4.43 -36.37 24.76
C ASN A 688 -5.57 -35.35 24.65
N LEU A 689 -5.51 -34.44 23.67
CA LEU A 689 -6.51 -33.41 23.34
C LEU A 689 -6.81 -32.46 24.54
N ASN A 690 -5.82 -32.16 25.35
CA ASN A 690 -5.95 -31.24 26.49
C ASN A 690 -5.55 -29.79 26.17
N GLY A 691 -5.12 -29.49 24.96
CA GLY A 691 -4.65 -28.18 24.51
C GLY A 691 -3.27 -27.81 25.05
N ALA A 692 -2.56 -28.71 25.72
CA ALA A 692 -1.23 -28.52 26.24
C ALA A 692 -0.21 -29.43 25.54
N ARG A 693 1.04 -28.98 25.53
CA ARG A 693 2.11 -29.77 24.95
C ARG A 693 2.40 -31.01 25.80
N ASP A 694 2.28 -32.20 25.22
CA ASP A 694 2.76 -33.43 25.83
C ASP A 694 4.30 -33.45 25.91
N SER A 695 4.84 -33.99 27.00
CA SER A 695 6.29 -34.10 27.26
C SER A 695 6.96 -35.11 26.37
#